data_9426b59455152e973c94dfc366b08e1a
#
_entry.id   9426b59455152e973c94dfc366b08e1a
#
_cell.length_a   1.000
_cell.length_b   1.000
_cell.length_c   1.000
_cell.angle_alpha   90.00
_cell.angle_beta   90.00
_cell.angle_gamma   90.00
#
_symmetry.space_group_name_H-M   'P 1'
#
loop_
_entity.id
_entity.type
_entity.pdbx_description
1 polymer ?
#
loop_
_entity_poly.entity_id
_entity_poly.type
_entity_poly.pdbx_seq_one_letter_code
_entity_poly.pdbx_strand_id
1 'polypeptide(L)'
;MELEKQDNNKYSFNGNLRPIPISHSDKSSKNRILFIIIILIIFIFILLGFLLILKLNNLKNFDFLKISKELLKNKNIDSNYKRVSPNDQNYVYIPIISTNDIHGRFFPEINEINYNSNKIIYKTGGLEYIAKYINILRDEFGKNRVLYFDIGDQFFFTNETVLFDGENILEFLNKIGLNGTVLGNHEFLYKRKWLEKKINKAKYPYITNNIKDKITNKKTGALGTNHETSHLYEIKLENNDIIRIGVIGLTLNNGVDKKFYNIGNKHTWNNIIFQLYEIDLEKESNKLKEKGANAIILLSHIGLICNNLSEASKINMYNKKIKQSVCEKDGNSLLYNFLNKTKPGIFDAIIGGDTHNTVHHWINDIPIMISKGNSKYINIMYLPFKKDNNNKYILINDEIKIESPLPSCEKIFSNLNHCEKLNTEEEYKNSGELINFFWHGKKVEKDIMTKKIFDKYYFLYKKVKNRKISKFIGFKDNLKFNITGESLLGNLMMDAIRNITNTEISIINYNIFRNEITPGELSLLDFIKLFPIEYCLCSIEFTGEDIIKIIKNVQIGKNGFFQTSGLKQTIKIKKKENEEIKQVIKVQIYNNGKLIDIDKNKIYTLSSYNKVLTEDSNNEFGKEFHEIIKYKYKKNKIKCSKNYIYRDIANYFRNKIIDINKVVDMTKPRIEIIEE
;
A
#
# COMPACT_ATOMS: atom_id res chain seq x y z
N MET A 1 -6.62 -13.73 33.40
CA MET A 1 -7.46 -12.66 33.95
C MET A 1 -8.73 -12.68 33.15
N GLU A 2 -9.62 -13.51 33.40
CA GLU A 2 -10.85 -13.50 34.25
C GLU A 2 -11.66 -12.23 34.06
N LEU A 3 -12.82 -12.39 33.50
CA LEU A 3 -14.07 -11.67 33.72
C LEU A 3 -15.15 -12.53 33.06
N GLU A 4 -15.74 -13.35 33.84
CA GLU A 4 -17.00 -13.27 34.60
C GLU A 4 -18.26 -13.46 33.76
N LYS A 5 -18.89 -14.58 34.11
CA LYS A 5 -20.26 -15.01 33.80
C LYS A 5 -21.25 -14.22 34.65
N GLN A 6 -22.36 -13.85 34.11
CA GLN A 6 -23.65 -13.64 34.81
C GLN A 6 -24.75 -13.89 33.79
N ASP A 7 -25.48 -14.86 33.97
CA ASP A 7 -26.60 -15.31 34.76
C ASP A 7 -27.96 -15.01 34.11
N ASN A 8 -28.60 -16.12 33.78
CA ASN A 8 -30.01 -16.24 33.41
C ASN A 8 -30.90 -15.93 34.60
N ASN A 9 -31.95 -15.15 34.41
CA ASN A 9 -33.10 -15.19 35.28
C ASN A 9 -34.40 -15.37 34.49
N LYS A 10 -35.01 -16.53 34.81
CA LYS A 10 -36.37 -16.94 34.45
C LYS A 10 -37.40 -16.08 35.22
N TYR A 11 -38.40 -15.62 34.53
CA TYR A 11 -39.68 -15.28 35.15
C TYR A 11 -40.77 -16.19 34.61
N SER A 12 -41.24 -17.08 35.48
CA SER A 12 -42.47 -17.82 35.31
C SER A 12 -43.65 -16.98 35.84
N PHE A 13 -44.68 -16.78 35.04
CA PHE A 13 -45.96 -16.27 35.51
C PHE A 13 -47.02 -17.38 35.44
N ASN A 14 -47.38 -17.91 36.58
CA ASN A 14 -48.60 -18.71 36.77
C ASN A 14 -49.79 -17.74 36.97
N GLY A 15 -50.75 -17.82 36.12
CA GLY A 15 -52.02 -17.11 36.25
C GLY A 15 -53.20 -17.98 35.77
N ASN A 16 -53.85 -18.65 36.73
CA ASN A 16 -55.10 -19.37 36.53
C ASN A 16 -56.22 -18.41 36.03
N LEU A 17 -56.76 -18.64 34.89
CA LEU A 17 -58.07 -18.06 34.51
C LEU A 17 -59.03 -19.18 34.13
N ARG A 18 -60.19 -19.17 34.81
CA ARG A 18 -61.33 -20.08 34.64
C ARG A 18 -61.98 -19.91 33.28
N PRO A 19 -62.58 -20.96 32.71
CA PRO A 19 -63.26 -20.87 31.40
C PRO A 19 -64.63 -20.24 31.51
N ILE A 20 -64.93 -19.34 30.60
CA ILE A 20 -66.28 -18.79 30.37
C ILE A 20 -66.97 -19.66 29.27
N PRO A 21 -68.22 -20.04 29.44
CA PRO A 21 -68.90 -20.89 28.47
C PRO A 21 -69.26 -20.14 27.20
N ILE A 22 -68.87 -20.69 26.06
CA ILE A 22 -69.18 -20.16 24.73
C ILE A 22 -70.46 -20.83 24.26
N SER A 23 -71.47 -20.00 23.99
CA SER A 23 -72.73 -20.39 23.34
C SER A 23 -72.52 -20.79 21.90
N HIS A 24 -73.19 -21.85 21.47
CA HIS A 24 -73.24 -22.31 20.09
C HIS A 24 -73.87 -21.23 19.17
N SER A 25 -73.10 -20.68 18.23
CA SER A 25 -73.67 -20.01 17.08
C SER A 25 -72.81 -20.24 15.84
N ASP A 26 -73.44 -20.81 14.85
CA ASP A 26 -73.21 -20.77 13.43
C ASP A 26 -71.81 -21.26 12.86
N LYS A 27 -71.68 -22.58 12.71
CA LYS A 27 -70.61 -23.21 11.92
C LYS A 27 -70.66 -22.82 10.40
N SER A 28 -71.78 -22.34 9.86
CA SER A 28 -71.96 -22.00 8.46
C SER A 28 -71.33 -20.69 8.06
N SER A 29 -71.31 -19.67 8.91
CA SER A 29 -70.72 -18.37 8.59
C SER A 29 -69.18 -18.39 8.67
N LYS A 30 -68.61 -19.14 9.63
CA LYS A 30 -67.15 -19.27 9.75
C LYS A 30 -66.52 -19.98 8.57
N ASN A 31 -67.17 -20.99 8.03
CA ASN A 31 -66.64 -21.71 6.87
C ASN A 31 -66.68 -20.84 5.58
N ARG A 32 -67.67 -19.96 5.43
CA ARG A 32 -67.71 -19.00 4.31
C ARG A 32 -66.64 -17.95 4.43
N ILE A 33 -66.39 -17.41 5.62
CA ILE A 33 -65.32 -16.44 5.85
C ILE A 33 -63.91 -17.09 5.62
N LEU A 34 -63.71 -18.30 6.11
CA LEU A 34 -62.45 -19.05 5.89
C LEU A 34 -62.22 -19.33 4.40
N PHE A 35 -63.28 -19.69 3.67
CA PHE A 35 -63.22 -19.93 2.21
C PHE A 35 -62.87 -18.63 1.42
N ILE A 36 -63.46 -17.50 1.81
CA ILE A 36 -63.12 -16.19 1.22
C ILE A 36 -61.68 -15.80 1.51
N ILE A 37 -61.20 -16.03 2.74
CA ILE A 37 -59.79 -15.76 3.12
C ILE A 37 -58.84 -16.63 2.29
N ILE A 38 -59.12 -17.92 2.13
CA ILE A 38 -58.31 -18.83 1.31
C ILE A 38 -58.27 -18.35 -0.15
N ILE A 39 -59.38 -17.96 -0.75
CA ILE A 39 -59.42 -17.42 -2.11
C ILE A 39 -58.61 -16.13 -2.22
N LEU A 40 -58.73 -15.23 -1.27
CA LEU A 40 -57.90 -14.01 -1.22
C LEU A 40 -56.40 -14.29 -1.11
N ILE A 41 -56.03 -15.25 -0.29
CA ILE A 41 -54.61 -15.66 -0.16
C ILE A 41 -54.11 -16.25 -1.48
N ILE A 42 -54.88 -17.12 -2.13
CA ILE A 42 -54.52 -17.71 -3.43
C ILE A 42 -54.39 -16.60 -4.48
N PHE A 43 -55.32 -15.65 -4.50
CA PHE A 43 -55.28 -14.50 -5.43
C PHE A 43 -54.06 -13.62 -5.21
N ILE A 44 -53.68 -13.37 -3.96
CA ILE A 44 -52.45 -12.65 -3.61
C ILE A 44 -51.19 -13.40 -4.07
N PHE A 45 -51.15 -14.72 -3.89
CA PHE A 45 -50.03 -15.54 -4.38
C PHE A 45 -49.91 -15.56 -5.90
N ILE A 46 -51.06 -15.62 -6.62
CA ILE A 46 -51.08 -15.54 -8.09
C ILE A 46 -50.63 -14.16 -8.56
N LEU A 47 -51.08 -13.09 -7.92
CA LEU A 47 -50.68 -11.71 -8.23
C LEU A 47 -49.21 -11.48 -7.98
N LEU A 48 -48.67 -11.96 -6.84
CA LEU A 48 -47.24 -11.90 -6.50
C LEU A 48 -46.39 -12.74 -7.49
N GLY A 49 -46.88 -13.91 -7.87
CA GLY A 49 -46.25 -14.75 -8.90
C GLY A 49 -46.19 -14.06 -10.26
N PHE A 50 -47.29 -13.43 -10.67
CA PHE A 50 -47.36 -12.66 -11.91
C PHE A 50 -46.45 -11.42 -11.90
N LEU A 51 -46.41 -10.67 -10.78
CA LEU A 51 -45.47 -9.55 -10.59
C LEU A 51 -44.04 -10.00 -10.60
N LEU A 52 -43.75 -11.16 -10.01
CA LEU A 52 -42.40 -11.76 -10.02
C LEU A 52 -41.97 -12.18 -11.43
N ILE A 53 -42.90 -12.77 -12.22
CA ILE A 53 -42.67 -13.13 -13.63
C ILE A 53 -42.43 -11.90 -14.49
N LEU A 54 -43.24 -10.83 -14.31
CA LEU A 54 -43.06 -9.57 -15.01
C LEU A 54 -41.71 -8.92 -14.66
N LYS A 55 -41.34 -8.93 -13.38
CA LYS A 55 -40.05 -8.41 -12.92
C LYS A 55 -38.88 -9.24 -13.44
N LEU A 56 -39.00 -10.57 -13.50
CA LEU A 56 -37.97 -11.49 -14.06
C LEU A 56 -37.85 -11.34 -15.58
N ASN A 57 -38.98 -11.15 -16.31
CA ASN A 57 -38.94 -10.95 -17.76
C ASN A 57 -38.36 -9.58 -18.14
N ASN A 58 -38.68 -8.52 -17.36
CA ASN A 58 -38.06 -7.22 -17.57
C ASN A 58 -36.58 -7.21 -17.25
N LEU A 59 -36.12 -7.94 -16.20
CA LEU A 59 -34.73 -8.11 -15.88
C LEU A 59 -33.97 -8.93 -16.95
N LYS A 60 -34.57 -10.04 -17.44
CA LYS A 60 -33.92 -10.88 -18.47
C LYS A 60 -33.74 -10.16 -19.81
N ASN A 61 -34.70 -9.40 -20.27
CA ASN A 61 -34.61 -8.73 -21.57
C ASN A 61 -33.69 -7.50 -21.57
N PHE A 62 -33.63 -6.77 -20.44
CA PHE A 62 -32.79 -5.57 -20.35
C PHE A 62 -31.33 -5.90 -20.13
N ASP A 63 -31.02 -6.90 -19.30
CA ASP A 63 -29.64 -7.30 -19.03
C ASP A 63 -29.02 -8.13 -20.16
N PHE A 64 -29.81 -9.00 -20.83
CA PHE A 64 -29.26 -9.87 -21.87
C PHE A 64 -28.80 -9.10 -23.12
N LEU A 65 -29.57 -8.11 -23.56
CA LEU A 65 -29.19 -7.25 -24.70
C LEU A 65 -28.00 -6.32 -24.36
N LYS A 66 -27.91 -5.88 -23.14
CA LYS A 66 -26.79 -5.04 -22.68
C LYS A 66 -25.53 -5.89 -22.51
N ILE A 67 -25.65 -7.06 -21.89
CA ILE A 67 -24.55 -8.02 -21.72
C ILE A 67 -24.07 -8.54 -23.09
N SER A 68 -24.98 -8.84 -24.03
CA SER A 68 -24.56 -9.29 -25.36
C SER A 68 -23.84 -8.23 -26.18
N LYS A 69 -24.25 -6.95 -26.09
CA LYS A 69 -23.53 -5.83 -26.71
C LYS A 69 -22.16 -5.59 -26.05
N GLU A 70 -22.07 -5.69 -24.71
CA GLU A 70 -20.80 -5.61 -23.99
C GLU A 70 -19.88 -6.80 -24.30
N LEU A 71 -20.41 -8.01 -24.41
CA LEU A 71 -19.65 -9.19 -24.81
C LEU A 71 -19.13 -9.07 -26.26
N LEU A 72 -19.91 -8.50 -27.17
CA LEU A 72 -19.46 -8.26 -28.56
C LEU A 72 -18.39 -7.16 -28.64
N LYS A 73 -18.52 -6.08 -27.87
CA LYS A 73 -17.45 -5.07 -27.72
C LYS A 73 -16.18 -5.65 -27.05
N ASN A 74 -16.35 -6.52 -26.07
CA ASN A 74 -15.23 -7.15 -25.35
C ASN A 74 -14.55 -8.28 -26.11
N LYS A 75 -15.19 -8.90 -27.12
CA LYS A 75 -14.54 -9.92 -27.98
C LYS A 75 -13.24 -9.39 -28.63
N ASN A 76 -13.23 -8.13 -29.01
CA ASN A 76 -12.04 -7.48 -29.59
C ASN A 76 -10.94 -7.20 -28.54
N ILE A 77 -11.31 -7.02 -27.26
CA ILE A 77 -10.38 -6.78 -26.15
C ILE A 77 -9.81 -8.10 -25.65
N ASP A 78 -10.65 -9.14 -25.50
CA ASP A 78 -10.23 -10.49 -25.08
C ASP A 78 -9.32 -11.14 -26.13
N SER A 79 -9.44 -10.78 -27.41
CA SER A 79 -8.54 -11.23 -28.49
C SER A 79 -7.09 -10.73 -28.35
N ASN A 80 -6.87 -9.66 -27.58
CA ASN A 80 -5.52 -9.15 -27.31
C ASN A 80 -4.77 -9.99 -26.26
N TYR A 81 -5.51 -10.80 -25.48
CA TYR A 81 -4.94 -11.73 -24.49
C TYR A 81 -4.95 -13.15 -25.07
N LYS A 82 -3.79 -13.62 -25.52
CA LYS A 82 -3.66 -15.00 -26.03
C LYS A 82 -3.78 -15.99 -24.89
N ARG A 83 -4.96 -16.57 -24.75
CA ARG A 83 -5.26 -17.57 -23.73
C ARG A 83 -4.37 -18.80 -23.88
N VAL A 84 -3.69 -19.17 -22.81
CA VAL A 84 -3.01 -20.45 -22.70
C VAL A 84 -4.02 -21.52 -22.31
N SER A 85 -4.06 -22.64 -23.06
CA SER A 85 -4.96 -23.74 -22.75
C SER A 85 -4.45 -24.54 -21.56
N PRO A 86 -5.27 -24.81 -20.53
CA PRO A 86 -4.91 -25.75 -19.46
C PRO A 86 -4.72 -27.18 -19.96
N ASN A 87 -5.37 -27.51 -21.10
CA ASN A 87 -5.35 -28.83 -21.75
C ASN A 87 -4.54 -28.81 -23.07
N ASP A 88 -3.39 -28.09 -23.06
CA ASP A 88 -2.48 -28.15 -24.20
C ASP A 88 -1.91 -29.55 -24.36
N GLN A 89 -1.88 -30.04 -25.60
CA GLN A 89 -1.42 -31.43 -25.88
C GLN A 89 0.11 -31.54 -25.83
N ASN A 90 0.83 -30.43 -26.00
CA ASN A 90 2.29 -30.43 -26.07
C ASN A 90 2.94 -30.12 -24.75
N TYR A 91 2.27 -29.28 -23.90
CA TYR A 91 2.86 -28.74 -22.70
C TYR A 91 1.93 -28.78 -21.48
N VAL A 92 2.51 -29.04 -20.31
CA VAL A 92 1.87 -28.80 -19.01
C VAL A 92 2.26 -27.41 -18.55
N TYR A 93 1.33 -26.45 -18.61
CA TYR A 93 1.58 -25.09 -18.16
C TYR A 93 1.37 -24.93 -16.65
N ILE A 94 2.29 -24.27 -16.00
CA ILE A 94 2.18 -23.83 -14.61
C ILE A 94 2.04 -22.28 -14.62
N PRO A 95 0.84 -21.74 -14.34
CA PRO A 95 0.64 -20.31 -14.23
C PRO A 95 1.28 -19.75 -12.96
N ILE A 96 2.08 -18.69 -13.13
CA ILE A 96 2.65 -17.90 -12.06
C ILE A 96 2.00 -16.51 -12.11
N ILE A 97 1.26 -16.16 -11.09
CA ILE A 97 0.68 -14.81 -10.92
C ILE A 97 1.59 -14.00 -10.01
N SER A 98 1.72 -12.71 -10.28
CA SER A 98 2.41 -11.82 -9.35
C SER A 98 1.74 -10.47 -9.17
N THR A 99 1.89 -9.96 -7.96
CA THR A 99 1.75 -8.55 -7.59
C THR A 99 3.10 -8.04 -7.09
N ASN A 100 3.31 -6.74 -7.16
CA ASN A 100 4.46 -6.07 -6.57
C ASN A 100 4.04 -4.70 -6.06
N ASP A 101 4.75 -4.19 -5.06
CA ASP A 101 4.60 -2.80 -4.60
C ASP A 101 3.12 -2.46 -4.30
N ILE A 102 2.45 -3.29 -3.50
CA ILE A 102 1.06 -3.07 -3.05
C ILE A 102 0.96 -1.73 -2.32
N HIS A 103 2.01 -1.35 -1.56
CA HIS A 103 2.11 -0.11 -0.81
C HIS A 103 0.88 0.19 0.04
N GLY A 104 0.31 -0.84 0.68
CA GLY A 104 -0.85 -0.70 1.53
C GLY A 104 -2.16 -0.33 0.82
N ARG A 105 -2.20 -0.33 -0.51
CA ARG A 105 -3.38 0.00 -1.32
C ARG A 105 -4.38 -1.15 -1.33
N PHE A 106 -5.19 -1.20 -0.26
CA PHE A 106 -6.17 -2.26 -0.05
C PHE A 106 -7.47 -2.01 -0.81
N PHE A 107 -8.02 -0.79 -0.69
CA PHE A 107 -9.23 -0.38 -1.43
C PHE A 107 -8.87 0.22 -2.79
N PRO A 108 -9.79 0.14 -3.76
CA PRO A 108 -9.63 0.85 -5.02
C PRO A 108 -9.62 2.38 -4.80
N GLU A 109 -8.82 3.07 -5.58
CA GLU A 109 -8.84 4.53 -5.67
C GLU A 109 -10.10 4.97 -6.42
N ILE A 110 -10.80 5.95 -5.87
CA ILE A 110 -11.97 6.55 -6.51
C ILE A 110 -11.50 7.75 -7.30
N ASN A 111 -11.67 7.71 -8.62
CA ASN A 111 -11.34 8.79 -9.52
C ASN A 111 -12.61 9.49 -9.99
N GLU A 112 -12.50 10.78 -10.21
CA GLU A 112 -13.57 11.65 -10.70
C GLU A 112 -13.04 12.48 -11.86
N ILE A 113 -13.84 12.61 -12.90
CA ILE A 113 -13.60 13.51 -14.02
C ILE A 113 -14.88 14.20 -14.42
N ASN A 114 -14.83 15.49 -14.69
CA ASN A 114 -15.96 16.25 -15.21
C ASN A 114 -15.85 16.25 -16.72
N TYR A 115 -16.92 15.84 -17.39
CA TYR A 115 -17.02 15.85 -18.85
C TYR A 115 -18.43 16.23 -19.29
N ASN A 116 -18.58 17.27 -20.13
CA ASN A 116 -19.87 17.82 -20.59
C ASN A 116 -20.84 18.04 -19.41
N SER A 117 -20.39 18.76 -18.38
CA SER A 117 -21.15 19.04 -17.14
C SER A 117 -21.57 17.81 -16.32
N ASN A 118 -21.16 16.61 -16.70
CA ASN A 118 -21.44 15.37 -15.96
C ASN A 118 -20.20 14.97 -15.14
N LYS A 119 -20.43 14.60 -13.89
CA LYS A 119 -19.42 14.03 -13.02
C LYS A 119 -19.37 12.52 -13.22
N ILE A 120 -18.25 12.02 -13.74
CA ILE A 120 -18.03 10.59 -13.97
C ILE A 120 -17.12 10.06 -12.87
N ILE A 121 -17.56 9.01 -12.19
CA ILE A 121 -16.85 8.38 -11.09
C ILE A 121 -16.49 6.94 -11.50
N TYR A 122 -15.22 6.59 -11.36
CA TYR A 122 -14.73 5.25 -11.63
C TYR A 122 -13.64 4.85 -10.64
N LYS A 123 -13.28 3.56 -10.63
CA LYS A 123 -12.33 2.99 -9.66
C LYS A 123 -11.11 2.42 -10.35
N THR A 124 -9.95 2.57 -9.69
CA THR A 124 -8.66 2.05 -10.17
C THR A 124 -7.98 1.27 -9.07
N GLY A 125 -7.43 0.12 -9.39
CA GLY A 125 -6.69 -0.72 -8.46
C GLY A 125 -7.58 -1.40 -7.42
N GLY A 126 -6.97 -1.85 -6.34
CA GLY A 126 -7.62 -2.54 -5.23
C GLY A 126 -7.48 -4.05 -5.30
N LEU A 127 -7.18 -4.64 -4.14
CA LEU A 127 -6.93 -6.09 -4.02
C LEU A 127 -8.20 -6.93 -4.29
N GLU A 128 -9.38 -6.34 -4.17
CA GLU A 128 -10.66 -7.05 -4.37
C GLU A 128 -10.84 -7.61 -5.79
N TYR A 129 -10.24 -6.97 -6.80
CA TYR A 129 -10.28 -7.43 -8.18
C TYR A 129 -9.15 -8.41 -8.50
N ILE A 130 -7.99 -8.25 -7.86
CA ILE A 130 -6.85 -9.16 -8.01
C ILE A 130 -7.24 -10.59 -7.63
N ALA A 131 -8.00 -10.75 -6.54
CA ALA A 131 -8.52 -12.04 -6.11
C ALA A 131 -9.35 -12.75 -7.20
N LYS A 132 -10.09 -12.01 -8.01
CA LYS A 132 -10.89 -12.57 -9.10
C LYS A 132 -10.04 -13.23 -10.17
N TYR A 133 -8.95 -12.58 -10.60
CA TYR A 133 -8.02 -13.16 -11.57
C TYR A 133 -7.39 -14.46 -11.07
N ILE A 134 -6.94 -14.44 -9.82
CA ILE A 134 -6.34 -15.61 -9.18
C ILE A 134 -7.32 -16.78 -9.18
N ASN A 135 -8.59 -16.53 -8.84
CA ASN A 135 -9.61 -17.56 -8.80
C ASN A 135 -10.02 -18.02 -10.20
N ILE A 136 -10.05 -17.15 -11.21
CA ILE A 136 -10.29 -17.54 -12.61
C ILE A 136 -9.24 -18.57 -13.07
N LEU A 137 -7.94 -18.30 -12.83
CA LEU A 137 -6.89 -19.26 -13.20
C LEU A 137 -6.95 -20.54 -12.37
N ARG A 138 -7.25 -20.44 -11.08
CA ARG A 138 -7.42 -21.63 -10.24
C ARG A 138 -8.58 -22.53 -10.65
N ASP A 139 -9.66 -21.93 -11.14
CA ASP A 139 -10.79 -22.68 -11.71
C ASP A 139 -10.41 -23.36 -13.04
N GLU A 140 -9.55 -22.72 -13.84
CA GLU A 140 -9.15 -23.25 -15.15
C GLU A 140 -8.04 -24.28 -15.08
N PHE A 141 -6.99 -24.01 -14.31
CA PHE A 141 -5.79 -24.85 -14.23
C PHE A 141 -5.78 -25.80 -13.04
N GLY A 142 -6.72 -25.63 -12.10
CA GLY A 142 -6.70 -26.32 -10.81
C GLY A 142 -5.94 -25.51 -9.73
N LYS A 143 -6.49 -25.50 -8.54
CA LYS A 143 -6.01 -24.67 -7.41
C LYS A 143 -4.53 -24.87 -7.08
N ASN A 144 -4.08 -26.11 -7.09
CA ASN A 144 -2.71 -26.48 -6.70
C ASN A 144 -1.70 -26.23 -7.82
N ARG A 145 -2.15 -25.95 -9.03
CA ARG A 145 -1.31 -25.74 -10.22
C ARG A 145 -0.97 -24.26 -10.45
N VAL A 146 -1.65 -23.34 -9.77
CA VAL A 146 -1.45 -21.91 -9.89
C VAL A 146 -0.70 -21.38 -8.68
N LEU A 147 0.48 -20.80 -8.91
CA LEU A 147 1.27 -20.14 -7.87
C LEU A 147 1.06 -18.62 -7.92
N TYR A 148 0.86 -18.02 -6.77
CA TYR A 148 0.74 -16.57 -6.59
C TYR A 148 1.86 -16.05 -5.70
N PHE A 149 2.64 -15.09 -6.20
CA PHE A 149 3.72 -14.43 -5.47
C PHE A 149 3.47 -12.92 -5.37
N ASP A 150 3.97 -12.33 -4.30
CA ASP A 150 4.07 -10.89 -4.15
C ASP A 150 5.55 -10.49 -4.02
N ILE A 151 5.93 -9.36 -4.64
CA ILE A 151 7.33 -9.01 -4.78
C ILE A 151 7.73 -7.87 -3.83
N GLY A 152 7.21 -7.91 -2.62
CA GLY A 152 7.57 -6.98 -1.55
C GLY A 152 6.91 -5.59 -1.67
N ASP A 153 7.27 -4.72 -0.75
CA ASP A 153 6.61 -3.43 -0.55
C ASP A 153 5.09 -3.60 -0.37
N GLN A 154 4.71 -4.61 0.44
CA GLN A 154 3.31 -4.88 0.78
C GLN A 154 2.71 -3.75 1.61
N PHE A 155 3.53 -3.17 2.49
CA PHE A 155 3.12 -2.17 3.45
C PHE A 155 3.73 -0.81 3.12
N PHE A 156 2.93 0.24 3.31
CA PHE A 156 3.38 1.62 3.28
C PHE A 156 2.48 2.45 4.19
N PHE A 157 2.85 3.68 4.48
CA PHE A 157 2.08 4.58 5.34
C PHE A 157 0.84 5.13 4.66
N THR A 158 0.00 4.24 4.09
CA THR A 158 -1.35 4.61 3.64
C THR A 158 -2.30 4.72 4.82
N ASN A 159 -3.44 5.38 4.60
CA ASN A 159 -4.47 5.50 5.63
C ASN A 159 -4.94 4.13 6.13
N GLU A 160 -5.06 3.17 5.22
CA GLU A 160 -5.50 1.81 5.51
C GLU A 160 -4.47 1.05 6.33
N THR A 161 -3.20 1.13 5.94
CA THR A 161 -2.14 0.44 6.68
C THR A 161 -1.97 1.03 8.08
N VAL A 162 -1.96 2.37 8.19
CA VAL A 162 -1.85 3.05 9.49
C VAL A 162 -3.06 2.78 10.37
N LEU A 163 -4.28 2.79 9.80
CA LEU A 163 -5.51 2.56 10.56
C LEU A 163 -5.63 1.12 11.07
N PHE A 164 -5.23 0.16 10.23
CA PHE A 164 -5.41 -1.27 10.51
C PHE A 164 -4.10 -1.99 10.89
N ASP A 165 -3.02 -1.26 11.10
CA ASP A 165 -1.71 -1.84 11.45
C ASP A 165 -1.24 -2.87 10.40
N GLY A 166 -1.61 -2.72 9.12
CA GLY A 166 -1.31 -3.67 8.03
C GLY A 166 -2.05 -5.02 8.12
N GLU A 167 -2.92 -5.23 9.12
CA GLU A 167 -3.65 -6.50 9.28
C GLU A 167 -4.62 -6.79 8.12
N ASN A 168 -5.15 -5.75 7.48
CA ASN A 168 -6.00 -5.87 6.30
C ASN A 168 -5.29 -6.53 5.11
N ILE A 169 -4.06 -6.13 4.82
CA ILE A 169 -3.23 -6.71 3.75
C ILE A 169 -2.90 -8.16 4.10
N LEU A 170 -2.40 -8.40 5.32
CA LEU A 170 -2.00 -9.73 5.76
C LEU A 170 -3.17 -10.73 5.77
N GLU A 171 -4.35 -10.30 6.26
CA GLU A 171 -5.57 -11.13 6.29
C GLU A 171 -6.02 -11.50 4.86
N PHE A 172 -5.95 -10.53 3.92
CA PHE A 172 -6.25 -10.78 2.52
C PHE A 172 -5.28 -11.78 1.89
N LEU A 173 -3.97 -11.54 1.99
CA LEU A 173 -2.94 -12.39 1.40
C LEU A 173 -2.98 -13.83 1.97
N ASN A 174 -3.20 -13.96 3.27
CA ASN A 174 -3.44 -15.25 3.91
C ASN A 174 -4.70 -15.96 3.39
N LYS A 175 -5.78 -15.22 3.16
CA LYS A 175 -7.07 -15.76 2.69
C LYS A 175 -7.03 -16.20 1.25
N ILE A 176 -6.43 -15.39 0.38
CA ILE A 176 -6.33 -15.72 -1.04
C ILE A 176 -5.29 -16.81 -1.31
N GLY A 177 -4.46 -17.16 -0.33
CA GLY A 177 -3.45 -18.20 -0.44
C GLY A 177 -2.28 -17.75 -1.29
N LEU A 178 -1.60 -16.68 -0.85
CA LEU A 178 -0.30 -16.30 -1.36
C LEU A 178 0.68 -17.45 -1.13
N ASN A 179 1.47 -17.82 -2.14
CA ASN A 179 2.45 -18.88 -2.02
C ASN A 179 3.75 -18.40 -1.37
N GLY A 180 4.17 -17.18 -1.66
CA GLY A 180 5.36 -16.60 -1.06
C GLY A 180 5.55 -15.14 -1.43
N THR A 181 6.41 -14.46 -0.69
CA THR A 181 6.78 -13.06 -0.94
C THR A 181 8.25 -12.85 -0.68
N VAL A 182 8.80 -11.79 -1.22
CA VAL A 182 10.11 -11.24 -0.83
C VAL A 182 9.90 -9.94 -0.04
N LEU A 183 10.91 -9.52 0.70
CA LEU A 183 10.86 -8.22 1.38
C LEU A 183 11.23 -7.11 0.41
N GLY A 184 10.48 -6.01 0.43
CA GLY A 184 10.85 -4.77 -0.22
C GLY A 184 11.59 -3.82 0.73
N ASN A 185 12.00 -2.67 0.22
CA ASN A 185 12.71 -1.66 1.01
C ASN A 185 11.76 -0.94 1.99
N HIS A 186 10.47 -0.85 1.70
CA HIS A 186 9.48 -0.20 2.57
C HIS A 186 9.13 -1.03 3.81
N GLU A 187 9.30 -2.34 3.81
CA GLU A 187 9.17 -3.16 5.01
C GLU A 187 10.15 -2.74 6.11
N PHE A 188 11.35 -2.25 5.74
CA PHE A 188 12.37 -1.79 6.69
C PHE A 188 12.14 -0.37 7.23
N LEU A 189 11.10 0.33 6.77
CA LEU A 189 10.64 1.59 7.37
C LEU A 189 9.97 1.36 8.73
N TYR A 190 9.42 0.16 8.94
CA TYR A 190 8.80 -0.24 10.19
C TYR A 190 9.83 -0.73 11.21
N LYS A 191 9.42 -0.79 12.48
CA LYS A 191 10.26 -1.37 13.53
C LYS A 191 10.42 -2.88 13.31
N ARG A 192 11.62 -3.41 13.58
CA ARG A 192 11.92 -4.84 13.43
C ARG A 192 10.85 -5.74 14.09
N LYS A 193 10.47 -5.47 15.34
CA LYS A 193 9.44 -6.24 16.05
C LYS A 193 8.07 -6.22 15.36
N TRP A 194 7.73 -5.12 14.69
CA TRP A 194 6.50 -5.02 13.93
C TRP A 194 6.53 -5.94 12.71
N LEU A 195 7.61 -5.87 11.93
CA LEU A 195 7.78 -6.72 10.76
C LEU A 195 7.86 -8.20 11.13
N GLU A 196 8.65 -8.57 12.15
CA GLU A 196 8.72 -9.94 12.66
C GLU A 196 7.35 -10.48 13.06
N LYS A 197 6.50 -9.66 13.70
CA LYS A 197 5.13 -10.03 14.02
C LYS A 197 4.30 -10.32 12.76
N LYS A 198 4.45 -9.55 11.67
CA LYS A 198 3.74 -9.77 10.41
C LYS A 198 4.24 -11.05 9.72
N ILE A 199 5.55 -11.24 9.64
CA ILE A 199 6.18 -12.45 9.10
C ILE A 199 5.68 -13.70 9.83
N ASN A 200 5.68 -13.69 11.17
CA ASN A 200 5.23 -14.83 11.96
C ASN A 200 3.72 -15.13 11.86
N LYS A 201 2.89 -14.14 11.52
CA LYS A 201 1.45 -14.31 11.29
C LYS A 201 1.11 -14.71 9.85
N ALA A 202 2.01 -14.52 8.90
CA ALA A 202 1.82 -14.91 7.51
C ALA A 202 1.68 -16.44 7.41
N LYS A 203 0.81 -16.91 6.51
CA LYS A 203 0.62 -18.32 6.19
C LYS A 203 1.45 -18.74 4.97
N TYR A 204 2.40 -17.92 4.58
CA TYR A 204 3.29 -18.06 3.45
C TYR A 204 4.70 -17.64 3.85
N PRO A 205 5.75 -18.17 3.21
CA PRO A 205 7.12 -17.79 3.50
C PRO A 205 7.46 -16.39 2.98
N TYR A 206 8.27 -15.66 3.74
CA TYR A 206 9.04 -14.51 3.27
C TYR A 206 10.40 -15.03 2.81
N ILE A 207 10.61 -15.06 1.49
CA ILE A 207 11.78 -15.68 0.86
C ILE A 207 12.80 -14.58 0.55
N THR A 208 13.91 -14.52 1.29
CA THR A 208 14.93 -13.48 1.07
C THR A 208 16.33 -14.01 1.39
N ASN A 209 17.11 -14.26 0.35
CA ASN A 209 18.44 -14.90 0.48
C ASN A 209 19.54 -13.94 0.94
N ASN A 210 19.41 -12.66 0.62
CA ASN A 210 20.48 -11.67 0.87
C ASN A 210 20.39 -10.94 2.22
N ILE A 211 19.60 -11.48 3.15
CA ILE A 211 19.52 -10.97 4.53
C ILE A 211 20.13 -11.97 5.49
N LYS A 212 20.93 -11.46 6.44
CA LYS A 212 21.60 -12.26 7.48
C LYS A 212 21.49 -11.54 8.82
N ASP A 213 21.15 -12.27 9.86
CA ASP A 213 21.24 -11.77 11.23
C ASP A 213 22.70 -11.79 11.69
N LYS A 214 23.20 -10.65 12.12
CA LYS A 214 24.61 -10.45 12.52
C LYS A 214 24.96 -11.22 13.79
N ILE A 215 24.01 -11.35 14.72
CA ILE A 215 24.25 -11.97 16.03
C ILE A 215 24.27 -13.49 15.89
N THR A 216 23.23 -14.04 15.24
CA THR A 216 23.09 -15.49 15.08
C THR A 216 23.86 -16.05 13.88
N ASN A 217 24.33 -15.18 13.01
CA ASN A 217 25.00 -15.52 11.74
C ASN A 217 24.12 -16.35 10.78
N LYS A 218 22.81 -16.40 11.00
CA LYS A 218 21.84 -17.18 10.21
C LYS A 218 21.17 -16.31 9.15
N LYS A 219 20.87 -16.90 7.99
CA LYS A 219 20.02 -16.32 6.96
C LYS A 219 18.56 -16.72 7.19
N THR A 220 18.27 -18.01 7.18
CA THR A 220 16.92 -18.55 7.48
C THR A 220 16.52 -18.20 8.91
N GLY A 221 15.31 -17.67 9.08
CA GLY A 221 14.80 -17.24 10.37
C GLY A 221 15.39 -15.92 10.88
N ALA A 222 16.16 -15.20 10.07
CA ALA A 222 16.75 -13.91 10.46
C ALA A 222 15.72 -12.86 10.88
N LEU A 223 14.51 -12.93 10.34
CA LEU A 223 13.40 -11.99 10.59
C LEU A 223 12.12 -12.65 11.09
N GLY A 224 12.19 -13.88 11.59
CA GLY A 224 11.03 -14.59 12.10
C GLY A 224 10.94 -16.03 11.59
N THR A 225 9.95 -16.78 12.09
CA THR A 225 9.83 -18.21 11.80
C THR A 225 9.49 -18.54 10.34
N ASN A 226 8.79 -17.62 9.66
CA ASN A 226 8.40 -17.79 8.25
C ASN A 226 9.35 -17.05 7.28
N HIS A 227 10.58 -16.75 7.70
CA HIS A 227 11.62 -16.18 6.86
C HIS A 227 12.56 -17.27 6.37
N GLU A 228 12.68 -17.42 5.05
CA GLU A 228 13.47 -18.44 4.37
C GLU A 228 14.41 -17.81 3.33
N THR A 229 15.46 -18.54 2.94
CA THR A 229 16.39 -18.12 1.86
C THR A 229 15.90 -18.53 0.49
N SER A 230 15.24 -19.67 0.41
CA SER A 230 14.66 -20.27 -0.79
C SER A 230 13.56 -21.24 -0.40
N HIS A 231 12.63 -21.53 -1.31
CA HIS A 231 11.53 -22.48 -1.11
C HIS A 231 11.36 -23.38 -2.31
N LEU A 232 10.95 -24.64 -2.09
CA LEU A 232 10.63 -25.62 -3.14
C LEU A 232 9.14 -25.93 -3.11
N TYR A 233 8.42 -25.54 -4.16
CA TYR A 233 7.00 -25.82 -4.33
C TYR A 233 6.80 -27.13 -5.09
N GLU A 234 6.02 -28.04 -4.54
CA GLU A 234 5.59 -29.27 -5.21
C GLU A 234 4.19 -29.11 -5.77
N ILE A 235 4.05 -29.26 -7.09
CA ILE A 235 2.81 -29.13 -7.82
C ILE A 235 2.40 -30.52 -8.27
N LYS A 236 1.42 -31.08 -7.58
CA LYS A 236 0.85 -32.38 -7.93
C LYS A 236 -0.15 -32.21 -9.07
N LEU A 237 0.09 -32.89 -10.18
CA LEU A 237 -0.77 -32.93 -11.34
C LEU A 237 -1.88 -33.99 -11.17
N GLU A 238 -2.89 -33.94 -12.04
CA GLU A 238 -4.03 -34.88 -12.00
C GLU A 238 -3.61 -36.33 -12.19
N ASN A 239 -2.56 -36.60 -13.00
CA ASN A 239 -1.98 -37.93 -13.20
C ASN A 239 -1.04 -38.38 -12.07
N ASN A 240 -1.03 -37.67 -10.91
CA ASN A 240 -0.15 -37.86 -9.76
C ASN A 240 1.33 -37.56 -10.00
N ASP A 241 1.73 -37.11 -11.17
CA ASP A 241 3.09 -36.58 -11.38
C ASP A 241 3.32 -35.30 -10.57
N ILE A 242 4.59 -34.99 -10.29
CA ILE A 242 4.98 -33.81 -9.52
C ILE A 242 5.92 -32.97 -10.35
N ILE A 243 5.58 -31.68 -10.51
CA ILE A 243 6.48 -30.63 -10.99
C ILE A 243 6.95 -29.81 -9.79
N ARG A 244 8.26 -29.57 -9.70
CA ARG A 244 8.87 -28.81 -8.60
C ARG A 244 9.40 -27.48 -9.08
N ILE A 245 8.97 -26.40 -8.44
CA ILE A 245 9.45 -25.04 -8.72
C ILE A 245 10.27 -24.56 -7.53
N GLY A 246 11.57 -24.34 -7.77
CA GLY A 246 12.44 -23.69 -6.81
C GLY A 246 12.30 -22.17 -6.88
N VAL A 247 12.24 -21.51 -5.73
CA VAL A 247 12.12 -20.05 -5.63
C VAL A 247 13.20 -19.52 -4.73
N ILE A 248 13.91 -18.49 -5.21
CA ILE A 248 14.94 -17.74 -4.46
C ILE A 248 14.49 -16.28 -4.42
N GLY A 249 14.65 -15.61 -3.29
CA GLY A 249 14.25 -14.20 -3.13
C GLY A 249 15.44 -13.27 -2.91
N LEU A 250 15.36 -12.06 -3.47
CA LEU A 250 16.30 -10.97 -3.23
C LEU A 250 15.54 -9.69 -2.87
N THR A 251 15.99 -9.04 -1.80
CA THR A 251 15.56 -7.68 -1.46
C THR A 251 16.59 -6.66 -1.91
N LEU A 252 16.14 -5.41 -2.10
CA LEU A 252 17.03 -4.30 -2.44
C LEU A 252 18.05 -4.09 -1.31
N ASN A 253 19.34 -4.09 -1.66
CA ASN A 253 20.40 -3.68 -0.76
C ASN A 253 20.62 -2.17 -0.85
N ASN A 254 19.98 -1.44 0.04
CA ASN A 254 20.18 0.00 0.16
C ASN A 254 21.57 0.40 0.67
N GLY A 255 22.47 -0.57 0.94
CA GLY A 255 23.86 -0.32 1.34
C GLY A 255 24.72 0.31 0.25
N VAL A 256 24.30 0.21 -1.02
CA VAL A 256 24.98 0.88 -2.15
C VAL A 256 24.42 2.30 -2.32
N ASP A 257 23.16 2.52 -2.02
CA ASP A 257 22.54 3.85 -2.05
C ASP A 257 22.38 4.39 -0.61
N LYS A 258 23.39 5.14 -0.17
CA LYS A 258 23.37 5.82 1.14
C LYS A 258 22.12 6.66 1.41
N LYS A 259 21.32 6.98 0.38
CA LYS A 259 20.06 7.74 0.48
C LYS A 259 18.95 6.99 1.21
N PHE A 260 18.84 5.67 1.10
CA PHE A 260 17.74 4.91 1.71
C PHE A 260 18.04 4.34 3.10
N TYR A 261 19.32 4.15 3.47
CA TYR A 261 19.69 3.83 4.86
C TYR A 261 19.21 4.88 5.88
N ASN A 262 18.89 6.06 5.40
CA ASN A 262 18.42 7.17 6.22
C ASN A 262 16.90 7.16 6.49
N ILE A 263 16.13 6.29 5.83
CA ILE A 263 14.68 6.22 6.00
C ILE A 263 14.29 5.16 7.03
N GLY A 264 15.04 4.07 7.14
CA GLY A 264 14.84 3.02 8.15
C GLY A 264 15.43 3.40 9.51
N ASN A 265 14.84 2.88 10.56
CA ASN A 265 15.26 3.02 11.94
C ASN A 265 16.61 2.30 12.14
N LYS A 266 17.75 2.96 11.87
CA LYS A 266 19.09 2.37 11.90
C LYS A 266 19.35 1.54 13.17
N HIS A 267 18.83 2.00 14.32
CA HIS A 267 18.96 1.29 15.60
C HIS A 267 18.19 -0.02 15.67
N THR A 268 17.07 -0.14 14.95
CA THR A 268 16.26 -1.36 14.95
C THR A 268 16.80 -2.42 14.01
N TRP A 269 17.58 -2.02 13.00
CA TRP A 269 18.11 -2.89 11.95
C TRP A 269 19.63 -3.13 12.02
N ASN A 270 20.31 -2.64 13.07
CA ASN A 270 21.77 -2.75 13.25
C ASN A 270 22.30 -4.19 13.21
N ASN A 271 21.46 -5.16 13.55
CA ASN A 271 21.82 -6.58 13.57
C ASN A 271 21.48 -7.30 12.26
N ILE A 272 21.02 -6.59 11.23
CA ILE A 272 20.75 -7.17 9.92
C ILE A 272 21.82 -6.73 8.94
N ILE A 273 22.38 -7.71 8.22
CA ILE A 273 23.35 -7.51 7.14
C ILE A 273 22.63 -7.79 5.83
N PHE A 274 22.70 -6.85 4.91
CA PHE A 274 22.27 -7.03 3.52
C PHE A 274 23.50 -7.37 2.69
N GLN A 275 23.43 -8.47 1.94
CA GLN A 275 24.50 -8.96 1.08
C GLN A 275 23.98 -8.99 -0.36
N LEU A 276 24.51 -8.20 -1.29
CA LEU A 276 24.09 -8.29 -2.69
C LEU A 276 25.16 -8.98 -3.55
N TYR A 277 26.41 -8.59 -3.40
CA TYR A 277 27.51 -9.08 -4.23
C TYR A 277 28.23 -10.30 -3.68
N GLU A 278 27.96 -10.66 -2.41
CA GLU A 278 28.59 -11.76 -1.68
C GLU A 278 27.70 -13.02 -1.66
N ILE A 279 26.63 -13.04 -2.46
CA ILE A 279 25.63 -14.10 -2.42
C ILE A 279 26.02 -15.17 -3.43
N ASP A 280 26.17 -16.38 -2.97
CA ASP A 280 26.31 -17.55 -3.82
C ASP A 280 24.93 -18.10 -4.24
N LEU A 281 24.30 -17.42 -5.22
CA LEU A 281 23.02 -17.83 -5.76
C LEU A 281 23.13 -19.12 -6.58
N GLU A 282 24.28 -19.38 -7.18
CA GLU A 282 24.56 -20.64 -7.87
C GLU A 282 24.44 -21.82 -6.91
N LYS A 283 25.05 -21.71 -5.74
CA LYS A 283 24.95 -22.73 -4.69
C LYS A 283 23.51 -22.97 -4.24
N GLU A 284 22.72 -21.89 -4.05
CA GLU A 284 21.34 -22.06 -3.63
C GLU A 284 20.47 -22.63 -4.76
N SER A 285 20.69 -22.24 -6.01
CA SER A 285 20.06 -22.82 -7.19
C SER A 285 20.37 -24.33 -7.33
N ASN A 286 21.66 -24.70 -7.21
CA ASN A 286 22.09 -26.08 -7.28
C ASN A 286 21.45 -26.94 -6.17
N LYS A 287 21.40 -26.41 -4.94
CA LYS A 287 20.70 -27.09 -3.83
C LYS A 287 19.22 -27.36 -4.11
N LEU A 288 18.53 -26.43 -4.78
CA LEU A 288 17.14 -26.64 -5.19
C LEU A 288 17.05 -27.67 -6.34
N LYS A 289 17.98 -27.65 -7.30
CA LYS A 289 18.04 -28.63 -8.40
C LYS A 289 18.35 -30.04 -7.87
N GLU A 290 19.26 -30.18 -6.89
CA GLU A 290 19.54 -31.45 -6.20
C GLU A 290 18.30 -32.00 -5.48
N LYS A 291 17.42 -31.11 -4.98
CA LYS A 291 16.09 -31.48 -4.43
C LYS A 291 15.03 -31.78 -5.50
N GLY A 292 15.40 -31.74 -6.77
CA GLY A 292 14.55 -32.08 -7.91
C GLY A 292 13.75 -30.93 -8.47
N ALA A 293 14.16 -29.67 -8.28
CA ALA A 293 13.51 -28.54 -8.94
C ALA A 293 13.61 -28.65 -10.47
N ASN A 294 12.46 -28.54 -11.14
CA ASN A 294 12.33 -28.56 -12.60
C ASN A 294 12.51 -27.15 -13.22
N ALA A 295 12.35 -26.11 -12.41
CA ALA A 295 12.62 -24.72 -12.76
C ALA A 295 12.99 -23.92 -11.52
N ILE A 296 13.79 -22.84 -11.71
CA ILE A 296 14.20 -21.90 -10.65
C ILE A 296 13.70 -20.50 -11.00
N ILE A 297 12.88 -19.93 -10.12
CA ILE A 297 12.38 -18.55 -10.24
C ILE A 297 13.10 -17.66 -9.23
N LEU A 298 13.57 -16.50 -9.70
CA LEU A 298 14.03 -15.42 -8.85
C LEU A 298 12.89 -14.43 -8.58
N LEU A 299 12.51 -14.24 -7.32
CA LEU A 299 11.70 -13.12 -6.87
C LEU A 299 12.65 -11.99 -6.46
N SER A 300 12.59 -10.84 -7.14
CA SER A 300 13.55 -9.77 -6.94
C SER A 300 12.87 -8.44 -6.65
N HIS A 301 12.97 -7.97 -5.41
CA HIS A 301 12.60 -6.58 -5.12
C HIS A 301 13.75 -5.63 -5.48
N ILE A 302 14.45 -5.94 -6.58
CA ILE A 302 15.43 -5.08 -7.22
C ILE A 302 14.90 -4.83 -8.62
N GLY A 303 14.52 -3.60 -8.89
CA GLY A 303 13.82 -3.25 -10.12
C GLY A 303 14.74 -3.15 -11.33
N LEU A 304 14.11 -3.15 -12.49
CA LEU A 304 14.75 -2.94 -13.78
C LEU A 304 14.36 -1.57 -14.32
N ILE A 305 15.35 -0.81 -14.74
CA ILE A 305 15.16 0.49 -15.41
C ILE A 305 15.34 0.29 -16.90
N CYS A 306 14.36 0.74 -17.68
CA CYS A 306 14.37 0.66 -19.16
C CYS A 306 14.22 2.04 -19.75
N ASN A 307 15.04 2.37 -20.76
CA ASN A 307 15.04 3.68 -21.40
C ASN A 307 13.77 3.95 -22.22
N ASN A 308 13.14 2.90 -22.74
CA ASN A 308 11.88 2.99 -23.47
C ASN A 308 10.83 2.08 -22.85
N LEU A 309 10.13 2.61 -21.85
CA LEU A 309 9.08 1.87 -21.12
C LEU A 309 7.92 1.43 -22.02
N SER A 310 7.62 2.21 -23.09
CA SER A 310 6.54 1.86 -24.00
C SER A 310 6.87 0.60 -24.80
N GLU A 311 8.12 0.38 -25.17
CA GLU A 311 8.57 -0.84 -25.80
C GLU A 311 8.77 -1.99 -24.80
N ALA A 312 9.33 -1.70 -23.63
CA ALA A 312 9.50 -2.69 -22.55
C ALA A 312 8.17 -3.31 -22.10
N SER A 313 7.07 -2.60 -22.27
CA SER A 313 5.71 -3.06 -21.91
C SER A 313 4.92 -3.66 -23.09
N LYS A 314 5.37 -3.48 -24.33
CA LYS A 314 4.67 -3.94 -25.55
C LYS A 314 4.98 -5.37 -25.96
N ILE A 315 5.72 -6.11 -25.17
CA ILE A 315 6.17 -7.43 -25.59
C ILE A 315 4.99 -8.34 -25.87
N ASN A 316 4.82 -8.61 -27.15
CA ASN A 316 4.17 -9.82 -27.61
C ASN A 316 4.93 -11.02 -27.05
N MET A 317 4.24 -11.93 -26.40
CA MET A 317 4.67 -13.10 -25.65
C MET A 317 5.78 -13.96 -26.30
N TYR A 318 6.21 -13.71 -27.55
CA TYR A 318 7.01 -14.63 -28.34
C TYR A 318 8.23 -14.04 -29.03
N ASN A 319 8.55 -12.77 -28.87
CA ASN A 319 9.61 -12.20 -29.70
C ASN A 319 10.93 -12.05 -28.96
N LYS A 320 11.67 -13.16 -28.84
CA LYS A 320 13.07 -13.15 -28.35
C LYS A 320 13.98 -12.21 -29.14
N LYS A 321 13.63 -11.80 -30.36
CA LYS A 321 14.46 -10.93 -31.22
C LYS A 321 14.47 -9.45 -30.79
N ILE A 322 13.50 -9.03 -29.96
CA ILE A 322 13.48 -7.67 -29.38
C ILE A 322 14.35 -7.57 -28.11
N LYS A 323 15.13 -8.58 -27.87
CA LYS A 323 15.76 -8.99 -26.60
C LYS A 323 16.64 -7.97 -25.89
N GLN A 324 17.17 -6.96 -26.54
CA GLN A 324 18.39 -6.37 -25.97
C GLN A 324 18.45 -4.85 -26.01
N SER A 325 17.56 -4.15 -26.72
CA SER A 325 17.77 -2.72 -27.00
C SER A 325 17.20 -1.76 -25.98
N VAL A 326 16.20 -2.15 -25.20
CA VAL A 326 15.31 -1.22 -24.47
C VAL A 326 15.64 -1.11 -22.99
N CYS A 327 16.16 -2.18 -22.38
CA CYS A 327 16.46 -2.24 -20.94
C CYS A 327 17.95 -2.35 -20.66
N GLU A 328 18.77 -1.96 -21.62
CA GLU A 328 20.21 -2.05 -21.55
C GLU A 328 20.89 -0.73 -21.18
N LYS A 329 22.06 -0.90 -20.56
CA LYS A 329 23.14 0.10 -20.48
C LYS A 329 22.92 1.34 -19.63
N ASP A 330 21.83 1.49 -18.89
CA ASP A 330 21.85 2.49 -17.85
C ASP A 330 22.62 1.90 -16.66
N GLY A 331 23.81 2.42 -16.37
CA GLY A 331 24.63 2.03 -15.22
C GLY A 331 23.91 2.18 -13.88
N ASN A 332 22.69 2.70 -13.91
CA ASN A 332 21.78 2.87 -12.78
C ASN A 332 20.84 1.67 -12.54
N SER A 333 20.71 0.72 -13.47
CA SER A 333 19.87 -0.47 -13.27
C SER A 333 20.61 -1.55 -12.45
N LEU A 334 20.31 -1.63 -11.16
CA LEU A 334 20.93 -2.60 -10.26
C LEU A 334 20.66 -4.05 -10.68
N LEU A 335 19.43 -4.36 -11.10
CA LEU A 335 19.06 -5.71 -11.54
C LEU A 335 19.82 -6.09 -12.82
N TYR A 336 19.93 -5.18 -13.79
CA TYR A 336 20.69 -5.42 -15.01
C TYR A 336 22.17 -5.70 -14.71
N ASN A 337 22.78 -4.86 -13.88
CA ASN A 337 24.19 -5.02 -13.47
C ASN A 337 24.41 -6.32 -12.69
N PHE A 338 23.45 -6.75 -11.89
CA PHE A 338 23.47 -8.00 -11.17
C PHE A 338 23.42 -9.19 -12.15
N LEU A 339 22.49 -9.18 -13.11
CA LEU A 339 22.32 -10.25 -14.09
C LEU A 339 23.52 -10.43 -15.01
N ASN A 340 24.19 -9.34 -15.38
CA ASN A 340 25.42 -9.39 -16.19
C ASN A 340 26.61 -10.02 -15.46
N LYS A 341 26.59 -10.04 -14.13
CA LYS A 341 27.60 -10.70 -13.30
C LYS A 341 27.19 -12.12 -12.91
N THR A 342 25.95 -12.50 -13.15
CA THR A 342 25.39 -13.82 -12.80
C THR A 342 25.63 -14.79 -13.94
N LYS A 343 26.10 -16.00 -13.64
CA LYS A 343 26.28 -17.05 -14.64
C LYS A 343 24.94 -17.42 -15.30
N PRO A 344 24.91 -17.67 -16.61
CA PRO A 344 23.71 -18.18 -17.29
C PRO A 344 23.22 -19.49 -16.67
N GLY A 345 21.89 -19.73 -16.70
CA GLY A 345 21.28 -20.98 -16.25
C GLY A 345 21.11 -21.14 -14.73
N ILE A 346 21.37 -20.09 -13.94
CA ILE A 346 21.06 -20.10 -12.50
C ILE A 346 19.56 -19.94 -12.30
N PHE A 347 18.90 -19.09 -13.09
CA PHE A 347 17.46 -18.83 -13.05
C PHE A 347 16.82 -19.10 -14.41
N ASP A 348 15.58 -19.57 -14.39
CA ASP A 348 14.75 -19.79 -15.58
C ASP A 348 13.76 -18.64 -15.82
N ALA A 349 13.40 -17.90 -14.77
CA ALA A 349 12.52 -16.73 -14.85
C ALA A 349 12.79 -15.77 -13.67
N ILE A 350 12.46 -14.49 -13.89
CA ILE A 350 12.56 -13.44 -12.86
C ILE A 350 11.24 -12.69 -12.76
N ILE A 351 10.80 -12.46 -11.52
CA ILE A 351 9.65 -11.62 -11.20
C ILE A 351 10.17 -10.47 -10.34
N GLY A 352 9.97 -9.23 -10.80
CA GLY A 352 10.54 -8.05 -10.20
C GLY A 352 9.54 -7.08 -9.56
N GLY A 353 10.07 -6.11 -8.80
CA GLY A 353 9.34 -5.02 -8.15
C GLY A 353 10.13 -3.71 -8.13
N ASP A 354 9.89 -2.84 -7.14
CA ASP A 354 10.61 -1.60 -6.77
C ASP A 354 10.40 -0.41 -7.73
N THR A 355 10.57 -0.58 -9.03
CA THR A 355 10.56 0.55 -9.99
C THR A 355 9.17 1.02 -10.38
N HIS A 356 8.10 0.32 -10.03
CA HIS A 356 6.70 0.61 -10.37
C HIS A 356 6.43 0.79 -11.88
N ASN A 357 7.30 0.27 -12.72
CA ASN A 357 7.19 0.32 -14.17
C ASN A 357 6.79 -1.04 -14.72
N THR A 358 5.99 -1.05 -15.76
CA THR A 358 5.69 -2.30 -16.46
C THR A 358 6.90 -2.72 -17.29
N VAL A 359 7.42 -3.90 -16.98
CA VAL A 359 8.47 -4.54 -17.78
C VAL A 359 8.08 -5.97 -18.08
N HIS A 360 7.97 -6.32 -19.35
CA HIS A 360 7.88 -7.68 -19.84
C HIS A 360 8.99 -7.87 -20.85
N HIS A 361 10.12 -8.37 -20.42
CA HIS A 361 11.33 -8.37 -21.23
C HIS A 361 12.19 -9.62 -21.00
N TRP A 362 13.17 -9.81 -21.87
CA TRP A 362 14.14 -10.89 -21.79
C TRP A 362 15.53 -10.29 -21.66
N ILE A 363 16.29 -10.67 -20.64
CA ILE A 363 17.69 -10.30 -20.45
C ILE A 363 18.49 -11.58 -20.29
N ASN A 364 19.55 -11.74 -21.07
CA ASN A 364 20.39 -12.94 -21.07
C ASN A 364 19.56 -14.25 -21.20
N ASP A 365 18.56 -14.24 -22.08
CA ASP A 365 17.60 -15.34 -22.30
C ASP A 365 16.68 -15.67 -21.11
N ILE A 366 16.66 -14.85 -20.09
CA ILE A 366 15.78 -15.01 -18.92
C ILE A 366 14.58 -14.07 -19.04
N PRO A 367 13.35 -14.56 -19.02
CA PRO A 367 12.15 -13.73 -19.03
C PRO A 367 12.00 -12.98 -17.68
N ILE A 368 11.67 -11.70 -17.77
CA ILE A 368 11.48 -10.81 -16.63
C ILE A 368 10.10 -10.18 -16.74
N MET A 369 9.33 -10.21 -15.65
CA MET A 369 8.07 -9.47 -15.55
C MET A 369 8.03 -8.60 -14.29
N ILE A 370 7.61 -7.33 -14.47
CA ILE A 370 7.36 -6.34 -13.41
C ILE A 370 6.06 -5.63 -13.77
N SER A 371 5.18 -5.33 -12.80
CA SER A 371 3.99 -4.52 -13.04
C SER A 371 4.08 -3.13 -12.40
N LYS A 372 3.17 -2.26 -12.79
CA LYS A 372 2.93 -1.02 -12.05
C LYS A 372 2.39 -1.38 -10.66
N GLY A 373 3.01 -0.91 -9.62
CA GLY A 373 2.62 -1.16 -8.23
C GLY A 373 1.24 -0.59 -7.84
N ASN A 374 1.03 -0.41 -6.54
CA ASN A 374 -0.17 0.20 -5.96
C ASN A 374 -1.47 -0.59 -6.20
N SER A 375 -1.39 -1.91 -6.31
CA SER A 375 -2.53 -2.81 -6.61
C SER A 375 -3.28 -2.45 -7.90
N LYS A 376 -2.61 -1.80 -8.86
CA LYS A 376 -3.25 -1.36 -10.12
C LYS A 376 -3.25 -2.42 -11.20
N TYR A 377 -2.28 -3.34 -11.18
CA TYR A 377 -2.09 -4.40 -12.16
C TYR A 377 -1.63 -5.69 -11.53
N ILE A 378 -1.84 -6.78 -12.23
CA ILE A 378 -1.22 -8.09 -12.00
C ILE A 378 -0.45 -8.52 -13.24
N ASN A 379 0.53 -9.40 -13.05
CA ASN A 379 1.24 -10.08 -14.13
C ASN A 379 0.98 -11.57 -14.08
N ILE A 380 1.05 -12.21 -15.25
CA ILE A 380 0.93 -13.65 -15.38
C ILE A 380 2.03 -14.17 -16.30
N MET A 381 2.73 -15.19 -15.84
CA MET A 381 3.70 -15.95 -16.61
C MET A 381 3.29 -17.43 -16.63
N TYR A 382 3.32 -18.06 -17.79
CA TYR A 382 3.02 -19.46 -17.94
C TYR A 382 4.31 -20.23 -18.23
N LEU A 383 4.67 -21.14 -17.34
CA LEU A 383 5.86 -22.00 -17.49
C LEU A 383 5.45 -23.31 -18.15
N PRO A 384 5.91 -23.59 -19.40
CA PRO A 384 5.60 -24.81 -20.13
C PRO A 384 6.57 -25.94 -19.77
N PHE A 385 6.03 -27.05 -19.34
CA PHE A 385 6.80 -28.27 -19.07
C PHE A 385 6.44 -29.39 -20.04
N LYS A 386 7.43 -30.14 -20.44
CA LYS A 386 7.28 -31.36 -21.28
C LYS A 386 8.10 -32.50 -20.68
N LYS A 387 7.63 -33.72 -20.80
CA LYS A 387 8.41 -34.90 -20.43
C LYS A 387 9.55 -35.13 -21.44
N ASP A 388 10.74 -35.39 -20.92
CA ASP A 388 11.88 -35.86 -21.70
C ASP A 388 11.80 -37.37 -21.96
N ASN A 389 12.82 -37.92 -22.63
CA ASN A 389 12.92 -39.36 -22.93
C ASN A 389 13.02 -40.23 -21.67
N ASN A 390 13.38 -39.66 -20.53
CA ASN A 390 13.46 -40.35 -19.24
C ASN A 390 12.19 -40.16 -18.40
N ASN A 391 11.10 -39.66 -19.01
CA ASN A 391 9.81 -39.40 -18.37
C ASN A 391 9.87 -38.32 -17.26
N LYS A 392 10.88 -37.43 -17.26
CA LYS A 392 11.04 -36.32 -16.34
C LYS A 392 10.54 -35.03 -16.98
N TYR A 393 9.84 -34.19 -16.21
CA TYR A 393 9.43 -32.88 -16.67
C TYR A 393 10.63 -31.91 -16.77
N ILE A 394 10.79 -31.32 -17.94
CA ILE A 394 11.75 -30.26 -18.24
C ILE A 394 11.01 -28.99 -18.65
N LEU A 395 11.50 -27.83 -18.23
CA LEU A 395 10.99 -26.55 -18.67
C LEU A 395 11.45 -26.26 -20.10
N ILE A 396 10.52 -25.80 -20.94
CA ILE A 396 10.83 -25.36 -22.31
C ILE A 396 10.91 -23.84 -22.34
N ASN A 397 12.10 -23.32 -22.06
CA ASN A 397 12.33 -21.86 -21.87
C ASN A 397 11.86 -21.02 -23.06
N ASP A 398 11.97 -21.53 -24.28
CA ASP A 398 11.57 -20.81 -25.49
C ASP A 398 10.07 -20.64 -25.64
N GLU A 399 9.29 -21.43 -24.92
CA GLU A 399 7.83 -21.43 -24.92
C GLU A 399 7.19 -20.76 -23.68
N ILE A 400 8.02 -20.15 -22.83
CA ILE A 400 7.50 -19.35 -21.71
C ILE A 400 6.69 -18.17 -22.26
N LYS A 401 5.49 -17.97 -21.72
CA LYS A 401 4.54 -16.95 -22.12
C LYS A 401 4.35 -15.95 -20.98
N ILE A 402 4.46 -14.67 -21.30
CA ILE A 402 4.12 -13.59 -20.37
C ILE A 402 2.86 -12.91 -20.91
N GLU A 403 1.81 -12.87 -20.12
CA GLU A 403 0.60 -12.15 -20.47
C GLU A 403 0.78 -10.66 -20.17
N SER A 404 0.21 -9.79 -21.00
CA SER A 404 0.24 -8.35 -20.78
C SER A 404 -0.34 -8.02 -19.40
N PRO A 405 0.18 -6.98 -18.69
CA PRO A 405 -0.31 -6.68 -17.35
C PRO A 405 -1.82 -6.42 -17.40
N LEU A 406 -2.54 -7.09 -16.51
CA LEU A 406 -3.99 -7.02 -16.42
C LEU A 406 -4.39 -5.94 -15.41
N PRO A 407 -5.25 -4.98 -15.80
CA PRO A 407 -5.64 -3.90 -14.92
C PRO A 407 -6.57 -4.40 -13.80
N SER A 408 -6.27 -4.02 -12.57
CA SER A 408 -7.13 -4.34 -11.42
C SER A 408 -8.34 -3.41 -11.37
N CYS A 409 -9.35 -3.69 -12.20
CA CYS A 409 -10.57 -2.88 -12.34
C CYS A 409 -11.79 -3.72 -12.69
N GLU A 410 -12.96 -3.24 -12.26
CA GLU A 410 -14.25 -3.76 -12.69
C GLU A 410 -14.65 -3.26 -14.09
N LYS A 411 -14.27 -2.00 -14.38
CA LYS A 411 -14.54 -1.34 -15.66
C LYS A 411 -13.25 -0.75 -16.22
N ILE A 412 -13.13 -0.78 -17.53
CA ILE A 412 -12.02 -0.21 -18.28
C ILE A 412 -12.51 0.77 -19.32
N PHE A 413 -11.66 1.67 -19.76
CA PHE A 413 -11.93 2.51 -20.93
C PHE A 413 -11.74 1.69 -22.20
N SER A 414 -12.77 1.70 -23.08
CA SER A 414 -12.81 0.81 -24.24
C SER A 414 -11.67 0.99 -25.25
N ASN A 415 -11.10 2.20 -25.33
CA ASN A 415 -10.01 2.51 -26.23
C ASN A 415 -8.61 2.34 -25.59
N LEU A 416 -8.54 2.28 -24.24
CA LEU A 416 -7.29 2.25 -23.50
C LEU A 416 -6.97 0.89 -22.88
N ASN A 417 -7.96 0.02 -22.72
CA ASN A 417 -7.85 -1.28 -22.05
C ASN A 417 -7.36 -1.20 -20.59
N HIS A 418 -7.52 -0.05 -19.95
CA HIS A 418 -7.18 0.16 -18.54
C HIS A 418 -8.18 1.14 -17.87
N CYS A 419 -8.05 1.30 -16.57
CA CYS A 419 -8.86 2.21 -15.75
C CYS A 419 -8.00 3.25 -15.01
N GLU A 420 -6.79 3.52 -15.47
CA GLU A 420 -5.92 4.49 -14.81
C GLU A 420 -6.55 5.88 -14.78
N LYS A 421 -6.13 6.69 -13.80
CA LYS A 421 -6.64 8.05 -13.65
C LYS A 421 -6.30 8.87 -14.90
N LEU A 422 -7.32 9.52 -15.44
CA LEU A 422 -7.19 10.49 -16.52
C LEU A 422 -7.12 11.88 -15.89
N ASN A 423 -6.25 12.74 -16.42
CA ASN A 423 -5.95 14.05 -15.85
C ASN A 423 -6.65 15.18 -16.58
N THR A 424 -7.07 14.98 -17.85
CA THR A 424 -7.68 16.01 -18.69
C THR A 424 -8.99 15.53 -19.33
N GLU A 425 -9.87 16.47 -19.69
CA GLU A 425 -11.08 16.18 -20.46
C GLU A 425 -10.75 15.59 -21.84
N GLU A 426 -9.65 16.00 -22.45
CA GLU A 426 -9.20 15.49 -23.74
C GLU A 426 -8.79 14.01 -23.65
N GLU A 427 -8.03 13.63 -22.62
CA GLU A 427 -7.74 12.22 -22.34
C GLU A 427 -9.03 11.41 -22.20
N TYR A 428 -10.04 11.94 -21.46
CA TYR A 428 -11.31 11.27 -21.29
C TYR A 428 -12.09 11.15 -22.63
N LYS A 429 -12.12 12.20 -23.43
CA LYS A 429 -12.78 12.19 -24.76
C LYS A 429 -12.21 11.10 -25.66
N ASN A 430 -10.91 10.87 -25.59
CA ASN A 430 -10.19 9.89 -26.41
C ASN A 430 -10.23 8.47 -25.80
N SER A 431 -10.58 8.32 -24.53
CA SER A 431 -10.54 7.05 -23.80
C SER A 431 -11.65 6.06 -24.18
N GLY A 432 -12.72 6.53 -24.81
CA GLY A 432 -13.90 5.74 -25.10
C GLY A 432 -14.81 5.58 -23.88
N GLU A 433 -15.75 4.66 -23.95
CA GLU A 433 -16.72 4.41 -22.90
C GLU A 433 -16.14 3.54 -21.78
N LEU A 434 -16.62 3.74 -20.54
CA LEU A 434 -16.38 2.83 -19.42
C LEU A 434 -17.24 1.57 -19.56
N ILE A 435 -16.62 0.47 -19.93
CA ILE A 435 -17.27 -0.83 -20.11
C ILE A 435 -16.86 -1.82 -19.02
N ASN A 436 -17.71 -2.82 -18.74
CA ASN A 436 -17.31 -3.91 -17.85
C ASN A 436 -16.13 -4.67 -18.43
N PHE A 437 -15.19 -5.02 -17.59
CA PHE A 437 -14.03 -5.79 -18.04
C PHE A 437 -14.29 -7.30 -17.91
N PHE A 438 -13.99 -8.02 -18.99
CA PHE A 438 -14.07 -9.47 -19.04
C PHE A 438 -12.69 -10.02 -19.37
N TRP A 439 -12.30 -11.06 -18.66
CA TRP A 439 -11.06 -11.78 -18.89
C TRP A 439 -11.34 -13.28 -18.90
N HIS A 440 -10.84 -14.00 -19.89
CA HIS A 440 -11.18 -15.39 -20.16
C HIS A 440 -12.70 -15.64 -20.19
N GLY A 441 -13.48 -14.71 -20.73
CA GLY A 441 -14.93 -14.79 -20.80
C GLY A 441 -15.66 -14.62 -19.46
N LYS A 442 -14.95 -14.38 -18.36
CA LYS A 442 -15.51 -14.14 -17.03
C LYS A 442 -15.41 -12.65 -16.66
N LYS A 443 -16.49 -12.08 -16.12
CA LYS A 443 -16.50 -10.69 -15.65
C LYS A 443 -15.51 -10.51 -14.50
N VAL A 444 -14.64 -9.50 -14.60
CA VAL A 444 -13.77 -9.09 -13.51
C VAL A 444 -14.56 -8.22 -12.55
N GLU A 445 -14.89 -8.76 -11.41
CA GLU A 445 -15.69 -8.13 -10.37
C GLU A 445 -15.14 -8.48 -8.98
N LYS A 446 -15.74 -7.91 -7.94
CA LYS A 446 -15.34 -8.21 -6.56
C LYS A 446 -15.44 -9.71 -6.27
N ASP A 447 -14.36 -10.28 -5.79
CA ASP A 447 -14.30 -11.69 -5.46
C ASP A 447 -15.15 -12.03 -4.23
N ILE A 448 -15.99 -13.06 -4.34
CA ILE A 448 -16.93 -13.46 -3.29
C ILE A 448 -16.20 -14.03 -2.06
N MET A 449 -15.10 -14.75 -2.25
CA MET A 449 -14.38 -15.41 -1.14
C MET A 449 -13.67 -14.39 -0.25
N THR A 450 -13.24 -13.26 -0.82
CA THR A 450 -12.56 -12.18 -0.10
C THR A 450 -13.50 -11.06 0.34
N LYS A 451 -14.75 -11.04 -0.17
CA LYS A 451 -15.75 -10.00 0.10
C LYS A 451 -15.92 -9.68 1.59
N LYS A 452 -16.01 -10.70 2.45
CA LYS A 452 -16.17 -10.50 3.90
C LYS A 452 -15.02 -9.70 4.54
N ILE A 453 -13.79 -9.87 4.03
CA ILE A 453 -12.62 -9.13 4.50
C ILE A 453 -12.75 -7.67 4.09
N PHE A 454 -13.09 -7.41 2.81
CA PHE A 454 -13.27 -6.05 2.33
C PHE A 454 -14.42 -5.34 3.04
N ASP A 455 -15.58 -5.98 3.21
CA ASP A 455 -16.74 -5.40 3.89
C ASP A 455 -16.40 -5.05 5.35
N LYS A 456 -15.69 -5.94 6.08
CA LYS A 456 -15.20 -5.71 7.45
C LYS A 456 -14.37 -4.44 7.55
N TYR A 457 -13.31 -4.36 6.73
CA TYR A 457 -12.38 -3.24 6.79
C TYR A 457 -13.00 -1.95 6.24
N TYR A 458 -13.88 -2.04 5.23
CA TYR A 458 -14.62 -0.89 4.70
C TYR A 458 -15.59 -0.31 5.72
N PHE A 459 -16.28 -1.15 6.47
CA PHE A 459 -17.14 -0.72 7.58
C PHE A 459 -16.34 0.04 8.65
N LEU A 460 -15.21 -0.53 9.08
CA LEU A 460 -14.32 0.11 10.05
C LEU A 460 -13.75 1.44 9.53
N TYR A 461 -13.33 1.46 8.27
CA TYR A 461 -12.83 2.66 7.61
C TYR A 461 -13.88 3.77 7.58
N LYS A 462 -15.10 3.44 7.14
CA LYS A 462 -16.24 4.38 7.16
C LYS A 462 -16.55 4.91 8.55
N LYS A 463 -16.55 4.04 9.56
CA LYS A 463 -16.78 4.44 10.95
C LYS A 463 -15.77 5.49 11.42
N VAL A 464 -14.50 5.33 11.08
CA VAL A 464 -13.45 6.28 11.43
C VAL A 464 -13.55 7.55 10.59
N LYS A 465 -13.80 7.44 9.28
CA LYS A 465 -13.99 8.58 8.36
C LYS A 465 -15.16 9.47 8.79
N ASN A 466 -16.27 8.86 9.22
CA ASN A 466 -17.48 9.61 9.57
C ASN A 466 -17.43 10.17 11.01
N ARG A 467 -16.48 9.72 11.83
CA ARG A 467 -16.34 10.24 13.20
C ARG A 467 -15.62 11.58 13.18
N LYS A 468 -16.39 12.63 13.38
CA LYS A 468 -15.91 14.02 13.49
C LYS A 468 -15.04 14.18 14.74
N ILE A 469 -13.89 14.79 14.58
CA ILE A 469 -12.94 15.09 15.66
C ILE A 469 -12.96 16.58 15.98
N SER A 470 -12.89 17.44 14.95
CA SER A 470 -12.79 18.89 15.07
C SER A 470 -13.44 19.57 13.86
N LYS A 471 -13.58 20.88 13.92
CA LYS A 471 -14.02 21.68 12.79
C LYS A 471 -13.07 22.88 12.59
N PHE A 472 -12.57 23.03 11.36
CA PHE A 472 -11.70 24.13 10.98
C PHE A 472 -12.45 25.07 10.05
N ILE A 473 -12.44 26.37 10.39
CA ILE A 473 -13.15 27.43 9.67
C ILE A 473 -12.24 28.65 9.47
N GLY A 474 -12.71 29.67 8.75
CA GLY A 474 -11.99 30.92 8.52
C GLY A 474 -11.10 30.88 7.27
N PHE A 475 -11.26 29.90 6.38
CA PHE A 475 -10.55 29.81 5.11
C PHE A 475 -11.44 29.17 4.03
N LYS A 476 -11.17 29.49 2.76
CA LYS A 476 -11.96 28.97 1.61
C LYS A 476 -11.23 27.84 0.90
N ASP A 477 -9.92 28.00 0.66
CA ASP A 477 -9.09 27.02 -0.02
C ASP A 477 -8.43 26.05 0.97
N ASN A 478 -7.94 24.93 0.49
CA ASN A 478 -7.20 23.99 1.33
C ASN A 478 -5.99 24.66 1.97
N LEU A 479 -5.78 24.41 3.26
CA LEU A 479 -4.56 24.78 3.95
C LEU A 479 -3.42 23.92 3.45
N LYS A 480 -2.55 24.55 2.67
CA LYS A 480 -1.37 23.91 2.08
C LYS A 480 -0.16 24.11 2.96
N PHE A 481 0.76 23.21 2.79
CA PHE A 481 2.07 23.27 3.36
C PHE A 481 3.03 23.95 2.36
N ASN A 482 3.89 24.84 2.83
CA ASN A 482 4.87 25.52 1.98
C ASN A 482 6.27 24.92 2.19
N ILE A 483 6.89 24.49 1.09
CA ILE A 483 8.23 23.90 1.09
C ILE A 483 9.32 24.97 1.21
N THR A 484 9.05 26.16 0.66
CA THR A 484 10.03 27.24 0.49
C THR A 484 9.92 28.32 1.55
N GLY A 485 9.01 28.20 2.49
CA GLY A 485 8.81 29.22 3.51
C GLY A 485 7.82 28.85 4.58
N GLU A 486 7.40 29.82 5.34
CA GLU A 486 6.38 29.71 6.38
C GLU A 486 5.01 29.40 5.79
N SER A 487 4.23 28.59 6.47
CA SER A 487 2.86 28.23 6.06
C SER A 487 1.88 28.31 7.22
N LEU A 488 0.64 28.70 6.90
CA LEU A 488 -0.44 28.78 7.86
C LEU A 488 -0.71 27.43 8.55
N LEU A 489 -0.73 26.35 7.75
CA LEU A 489 -0.85 24.97 8.26
C LEU A 489 0.33 24.60 9.16
N GLY A 490 1.55 24.93 8.74
CA GLY A 490 2.75 24.71 9.53
C GLY A 490 2.69 25.41 10.87
N ASN A 491 2.35 26.70 10.90
CA ASN A 491 2.22 27.47 12.13
C ASN A 491 1.19 26.89 13.09
N LEU A 492 -0.01 26.54 12.58
CA LEU A 492 -1.06 25.93 13.38
C LEU A 492 -0.62 24.61 14.02
N MET A 493 0.01 23.74 13.22
CA MET A 493 0.47 22.45 13.72
C MET A 493 1.64 22.58 14.70
N MET A 494 2.55 23.53 14.46
CA MET A 494 3.67 23.77 15.36
C MET A 494 3.21 24.33 16.71
N ASP A 495 2.18 25.19 16.72
CA ASP A 495 1.58 25.68 17.96
C ASP A 495 0.90 24.53 18.73
N ALA A 496 0.17 23.67 18.01
CA ALA A 496 -0.43 22.50 18.61
C ALA A 496 0.64 21.58 19.24
N ILE A 497 1.72 21.29 18.52
CA ILE A 497 2.82 20.44 19.00
C ILE A 497 3.49 21.04 20.23
N ARG A 498 3.79 22.34 20.20
CA ARG A 498 4.37 23.06 21.33
C ARG A 498 3.47 22.95 22.58
N ASN A 499 2.16 23.13 22.40
CA ASN A 499 1.19 22.99 23.50
C ASN A 499 1.07 21.54 24.00
N ILE A 500 1.02 20.53 23.11
CA ILE A 500 0.93 19.12 23.47
C ILE A 500 2.15 18.68 24.30
N THR A 501 3.33 19.12 23.90
CA THR A 501 4.60 18.75 24.54
C THR A 501 4.95 19.63 25.74
N ASN A 502 4.20 20.71 25.96
CA ASN A 502 4.47 21.73 26.98
C ASN A 502 5.92 22.21 26.92
N THR A 503 6.38 22.64 25.72
CA THR A 503 7.73 23.13 25.47
C THR A 503 7.72 24.62 25.10
N GLU A 504 8.87 25.30 25.31
CA GLU A 504 9.02 26.70 24.91
C GLU A 504 9.15 26.85 23.41
N ILE A 505 9.72 25.82 22.72
CA ILE A 505 10.02 25.84 21.30
C ILE A 505 9.55 24.52 20.68
N SER A 506 9.04 24.60 19.46
CA SER A 506 8.84 23.42 18.63
C SER A 506 9.44 23.63 17.23
N ILE A 507 10.01 22.58 16.66
CA ILE A 507 10.62 22.59 15.33
C ILE A 507 10.39 21.28 14.60
N ILE A 508 9.88 21.35 13.38
CA ILE A 508 9.66 20.17 12.53
C ILE A 508 9.99 20.52 11.07
N ASN A 509 10.58 19.56 10.36
CA ASN A 509 10.81 19.72 8.95
C ASN A 509 9.49 19.52 8.16
N TYR A 510 9.36 20.12 6.99
CA TYR A 510 8.15 20.07 6.18
C TYR A 510 7.85 18.63 5.65
N ASN A 511 8.85 17.78 5.49
CA ASN A 511 8.70 16.43 4.93
C ASN A 511 7.81 15.48 5.74
N ILE A 512 7.48 15.85 6.98
CA ILE A 512 6.57 15.05 7.80
C ILE A 512 5.10 15.27 7.42
N PHE A 513 4.77 16.39 6.79
CA PHE A 513 3.44 16.70 6.30
C PHE A 513 3.25 16.08 4.91
N ARG A 514 2.16 15.33 4.71
CA ARG A 514 1.91 14.59 3.48
C ARG A 514 0.63 14.97 2.76
N ASN A 515 -0.19 15.84 3.37
CA ASN A 515 -1.46 16.24 2.79
C ASN A 515 -1.86 17.65 3.27
N GLU A 516 -2.93 18.17 2.68
CA GLU A 516 -3.56 19.43 2.98
C GLU A 516 -4.75 19.24 3.94
N ILE A 517 -5.21 20.30 4.58
CA ILE A 517 -6.45 20.31 5.37
C ILE A 517 -7.51 21.11 4.60
N THR A 518 -8.65 20.46 4.32
CA THR A 518 -9.83 21.14 3.78
C THR A 518 -10.62 21.85 4.87
N PRO A 519 -11.29 22.98 4.55
CA PRO A 519 -12.20 23.61 5.52
C PRO A 519 -13.38 22.69 5.86
N GLY A 520 -13.86 22.80 7.09
CA GLY A 520 -15.01 22.04 7.57
C GLY A 520 -14.68 21.05 8.68
N GLU A 521 -15.45 19.99 8.73
CA GLU A 521 -15.33 18.96 9.77
C GLU A 521 -14.25 17.96 9.44
N LEU A 522 -13.34 17.73 10.37
CA LEU A 522 -12.22 16.81 10.25
C LEU A 522 -12.45 15.54 11.06
N SER A 523 -12.12 14.42 10.44
CA SER A 523 -12.09 13.09 11.05
C SER A 523 -10.68 12.69 11.48
N LEU A 524 -10.53 11.54 12.16
CA LEU A 524 -9.20 10.99 12.46
C LEU A 524 -8.41 10.68 11.19
N LEU A 525 -9.09 10.30 10.10
CA LEU A 525 -8.42 10.02 8.83
C LEU A 525 -7.73 11.26 8.24
N ASP A 526 -8.26 12.46 8.46
CA ASP A 526 -7.66 13.68 7.95
C ASP A 526 -6.32 13.96 8.66
N PHE A 527 -6.24 13.69 9.97
CA PHE A 527 -4.99 13.76 10.71
C PHE A 527 -4.00 12.64 10.34
N ILE A 528 -4.48 11.42 10.05
CA ILE A 528 -3.64 10.33 9.53
C ILE A 528 -3.08 10.71 8.16
N LYS A 529 -3.88 11.29 7.26
CA LYS A 529 -3.42 11.77 5.94
C LYS A 529 -2.36 12.86 6.07
N LEU A 530 -2.52 13.74 7.05
CA LEU A 530 -1.57 14.81 7.30
C LEU A 530 -0.23 14.26 7.81
N PHE A 531 -0.27 13.28 8.72
CA PHE A 531 0.89 12.65 9.36
C PHE A 531 0.81 11.12 9.27
N PRO A 532 0.96 10.52 8.09
CA PRO A 532 0.78 9.07 7.92
C PRO A 532 1.96 8.25 8.45
N ILE A 533 2.89 8.85 9.18
CA ILE A 533 4.14 8.26 9.63
C ILE A 533 4.03 7.88 11.11
N GLU A 534 4.61 6.74 11.47
CA GLU A 534 4.63 6.20 12.85
C GLU A 534 5.68 6.88 13.74
N TYR A 535 5.75 8.20 13.70
CA TYR A 535 6.60 8.97 14.59
C TYR A 535 5.81 9.45 15.82
N CYS A 536 6.52 9.61 16.96
CA CYS A 536 5.97 10.19 18.16
C CYS A 536 6.62 11.55 18.44
N LEU A 537 5.88 12.44 19.13
CA LEU A 537 6.41 13.71 19.59
C LEU A 537 7.35 13.49 20.77
N CYS A 538 8.49 14.17 20.75
CA CYS A 538 9.48 14.12 21.83
C CYS A 538 9.90 15.52 22.24
N SER A 539 10.33 15.66 23.49
CA SER A 539 10.90 16.88 24.05
C SER A 539 12.28 16.65 24.63
N ILE A 540 13.13 17.66 24.56
CA ILE A 540 14.49 17.68 25.05
C ILE A 540 14.86 19.11 25.48
N GLU A 541 15.88 19.25 26.34
CA GLU A 541 16.43 20.51 26.79
C GLU A 541 17.71 20.84 26.02
N PHE A 542 17.82 22.09 25.54
CA PHE A 542 18.99 22.65 24.86
C PHE A 542 19.37 23.99 25.42
N THR A 543 20.66 24.33 25.34
CA THR A 543 21.07 25.74 25.57
C THR A 543 20.66 26.60 24.40
N GLY A 544 20.48 27.94 24.63
CA GLY A 544 20.17 28.85 23.54
C GLY A 544 21.24 28.84 22.44
N GLU A 545 22.51 28.61 22.81
CA GLU A 545 23.60 28.45 21.82
C GLU A 545 23.39 27.23 20.93
N ASP A 546 22.95 26.09 21.49
CA ASP A 546 22.66 24.89 20.71
C ASP A 546 21.50 25.12 19.75
N ILE A 547 20.44 25.82 20.23
CA ILE A 547 19.28 26.14 19.39
C ILE A 547 19.68 27.06 18.23
N ILE A 548 20.51 28.07 18.47
CA ILE A 548 21.02 28.95 17.40
C ILE A 548 21.81 28.14 16.37
N LYS A 549 22.67 27.23 16.81
CA LYS A 549 23.42 26.34 15.91
C LYS A 549 22.50 25.46 15.06
N ILE A 550 21.51 24.82 15.71
CA ILE A 550 20.52 23.99 15.03
C ILE A 550 19.79 24.81 13.96
N ILE A 551 19.22 25.97 14.35
CA ILE A 551 18.46 26.82 13.42
C ILE A 551 19.33 27.29 12.24
N LYS A 552 20.56 27.73 12.50
CA LYS A 552 21.48 28.18 11.44
C LYS A 552 21.72 27.08 10.41
N ASN A 553 21.87 25.84 10.85
CA ASN A 553 22.19 24.73 9.95
C ASN A 553 20.96 24.19 9.20
N VAL A 554 19.81 24.02 9.90
CA VAL A 554 18.62 23.42 9.27
C VAL A 554 17.90 24.35 8.30
N GLN A 555 17.98 25.68 8.48
CA GLN A 555 17.32 26.65 7.59
C GLN A 555 18.10 26.94 6.30
N ILE A 556 19.39 26.61 6.29
CA ILE A 556 20.28 26.87 5.12
C ILE A 556 20.30 25.66 4.17
N GLY A 557 19.91 24.47 4.63
CA GLY A 557 19.99 23.22 3.88
C GLY A 557 19.13 23.21 2.60
N LYS A 558 19.54 22.39 1.61
CA LYS A 558 18.85 22.20 0.31
C LYS A 558 17.43 21.62 0.43
N ASN A 559 17.01 21.21 1.63
CA ASN A 559 15.81 20.41 1.87
C ASN A 559 14.60 21.21 2.41
N GLY A 560 14.53 22.50 2.13
CA GLY A 560 13.40 23.37 2.48
C GLY A 560 13.46 23.92 3.91
N PHE A 561 12.46 24.75 4.26
CA PHE A 561 12.39 25.42 5.55
C PHE A 561 11.80 24.52 6.63
N PHE A 562 12.34 24.64 7.85
CA PHE A 562 11.73 24.07 9.04
C PHE A 562 10.62 24.99 9.55
N GLN A 563 9.50 24.41 9.90
CA GLN A 563 8.41 25.11 10.57
C GLN A 563 8.69 25.16 12.07
N THR A 564 8.42 26.30 12.68
CA THR A 564 8.74 26.53 14.10
C THR A 564 7.58 27.17 14.86
N SER A 565 7.54 26.98 16.17
CA SER A 565 6.74 27.77 17.10
C SER A 565 7.57 28.18 18.33
N GLY A 566 7.25 29.31 18.91
CA GLY A 566 8.01 29.90 20.04
C GLY A 566 9.25 30.69 19.61
N LEU A 567 9.61 30.68 18.34
CA LEU A 567 10.76 31.40 17.76
C LEU A 567 10.35 32.37 16.65
N LYS A 568 11.10 33.48 16.50
CA LYS A 568 11.18 34.27 15.27
C LYS A 568 12.61 34.19 14.72
N GLN A 569 12.74 34.01 13.39
CA GLN A 569 14.00 33.90 12.69
C GLN A 569 14.08 34.91 11.57
N THR A 570 15.24 35.57 11.40
CA THR A 570 15.51 36.42 10.26
C THR A 570 16.56 35.78 9.38
N ILE A 571 16.22 35.56 8.12
CA ILE A 571 17.07 34.88 7.13
C ILE A 571 17.41 35.88 6.03
N LYS A 572 18.68 36.02 5.76
CA LYS A 572 19.20 36.85 4.67
C LYS A 572 19.49 35.94 3.46
N ILE A 573 18.95 36.29 2.31
CA ILE A 573 19.17 35.57 1.04
C ILE A 573 19.96 36.49 0.11
N LYS A 574 21.12 36.01 -0.34
CA LYS A 574 21.92 36.67 -1.39
C LYS A 574 21.80 35.83 -2.66
N LYS A 575 21.34 36.45 -3.75
CA LYS A 575 21.29 35.81 -5.08
C LYS A 575 22.60 36.08 -5.82
N LYS A 576 23.36 35.03 -6.12
CA LYS A 576 24.47 35.06 -7.09
C LYS A 576 24.02 34.27 -8.34
N GLU A 577 24.53 34.65 -9.51
CA GLU A 577 24.08 34.23 -10.87
C GLU A 577 23.51 32.80 -11.04
N ASN A 578 23.86 31.82 -10.19
CA ASN A 578 23.30 30.46 -10.20
C ASN A 578 23.13 29.83 -8.80
N GLU A 579 23.30 30.60 -7.73
CA GLU A 579 23.18 30.05 -6.36
C GLU A 579 22.50 31.04 -5.40
N GLU A 580 21.58 30.53 -4.58
CA GLU A 580 21.03 31.26 -3.45
C GLU A 580 21.84 30.94 -2.18
N ILE A 581 22.50 31.93 -1.62
CA ILE A 581 23.18 31.80 -0.33
C ILE A 581 22.23 32.29 0.76
N LYS A 582 21.82 31.38 1.64
CA LYS A 582 20.95 31.66 2.79
C LYS A 582 21.75 31.72 4.06
N GLN A 583 21.51 32.75 4.87
CA GLN A 583 22.16 32.95 6.18
C GLN A 583 21.13 33.35 7.23
N VAL A 584 21.03 32.59 8.31
CA VAL A 584 20.25 32.99 9.48
C VAL A 584 21.04 34.03 10.25
N ILE A 585 20.55 35.25 10.28
CA ILE A 585 21.23 36.42 10.92
C ILE A 585 20.71 36.68 12.33
N LYS A 586 19.46 36.31 12.64
CA LYS A 586 18.85 36.55 13.94
C LYS A 586 17.93 35.42 14.36
N VAL A 587 17.95 35.07 15.65
CA VAL A 587 17.02 34.12 16.28
C VAL A 587 16.51 34.76 17.59
N GLN A 588 15.19 34.91 17.67
CA GLN A 588 14.52 35.53 18.82
C GLN A 588 13.48 34.54 19.38
N ILE A 589 13.21 34.68 20.68
CA ILE A 589 12.19 33.86 21.39
C ILE A 589 11.07 34.76 21.94
N TYR A 590 9.86 34.23 21.98
CA TYR A 590 8.74 34.89 22.66
C TYR A 590 8.84 34.67 24.18
N ASN A 591 9.01 35.71 24.93
CA ASN A 591 8.98 35.73 26.39
C ASN A 591 7.88 36.70 26.86
N ASN A 592 6.85 36.22 27.54
CA ASN A 592 5.69 36.99 27.99
C ASN A 592 5.11 37.93 26.90
N GLY A 593 4.96 37.41 25.69
CA GLY A 593 4.40 38.10 24.52
C GLY A 593 5.35 39.10 23.84
N LYS A 594 6.58 39.28 24.35
CA LYS A 594 7.61 40.12 23.74
C LYS A 594 8.69 39.31 23.07
N LEU A 595 9.16 39.71 21.89
CA LEU A 595 10.31 39.14 21.22
C LEU A 595 11.60 39.66 21.87
N ILE A 596 12.42 38.73 22.34
CA ILE A 596 13.75 39.02 22.89
C ILE A 596 14.78 38.12 22.18
N ASP A 597 16.01 38.57 22.10
CA ASP A 597 17.08 37.73 21.57
C ASP A 597 17.26 36.51 22.47
N ILE A 598 17.53 35.33 21.88
CA ILE A 598 17.69 34.10 22.64
C ILE A 598 18.95 34.18 23.50
N ASP A 599 18.84 33.93 24.80
CA ASP A 599 19.99 33.89 25.70
C ASP A 599 20.77 32.57 25.47
N LYS A 600 22.02 32.70 25.07
CA LYS A 600 22.90 31.57 24.72
C LYS A 600 23.11 30.59 25.87
N ASN A 601 23.10 31.07 27.10
CA ASN A 601 23.43 30.28 28.29
C ASN A 601 22.18 29.67 28.95
N LYS A 602 21.00 30.22 28.69
CA LYS A 602 19.75 29.72 29.25
C LYS A 602 19.39 28.37 28.61
N ILE A 603 18.82 27.47 29.43
CA ILE A 603 18.26 26.19 28.96
C ILE A 603 16.81 26.42 28.55
N TYR A 604 16.45 25.93 27.37
CA TYR A 604 15.10 25.98 26.81
C TYR A 604 14.62 24.55 26.47
N THR A 605 13.32 24.33 26.64
CA THR A 605 12.68 23.11 26.24
C THR A 605 12.29 23.15 24.75
N LEU A 606 12.67 22.12 23.99
CA LEU A 606 12.40 22.03 22.56
C LEU A 606 11.69 20.71 22.23
N SER A 607 10.67 20.78 21.38
CA SER A 607 10.01 19.58 20.84
C SER A 607 10.24 19.40 19.37
N SER A 608 10.31 18.12 18.98
CA SER A 608 10.35 17.63 17.62
C SER A 608 9.83 16.18 17.61
N TYR A 609 10.07 15.43 16.55
CA TYR A 609 9.69 14.03 16.51
C TYR A 609 10.88 13.09 16.75
N ASN A 610 10.57 11.86 17.18
CA ASN A 610 11.56 10.92 17.67
C ASN A 610 12.71 10.64 16.69
N LYS A 611 12.45 10.55 15.39
CA LYS A 611 13.48 10.26 14.40
C LYS A 611 14.61 11.30 14.40
N VAL A 612 14.24 12.58 14.55
CA VAL A 612 15.22 13.68 14.59
C VAL A 612 15.99 13.69 15.89
N LEU A 613 15.31 13.41 17.03
CA LEU A 613 15.92 13.55 18.35
C LEU A 613 16.61 12.28 18.87
N THR A 614 16.21 11.07 18.39
CA THR A 614 16.68 9.79 18.98
C THR A 614 17.46 8.91 18.03
N GLU A 615 17.38 9.11 16.73
CA GLU A 615 17.94 8.23 15.71
C GLU A 615 19.22 8.81 15.09
N ASP A 616 20.19 7.91 14.82
CA ASP A 616 21.38 8.20 14.03
C ASP A 616 20.96 8.42 12.57
N SER A 617 20.49 9.61 12.24
CA SER A 617 20.14 9.94 10.87
C SER A 617 21.37 10.50 10.16
N ASN A 618 21.85 9.81 9.11
CA ASN A 618 22.76 10.40 8.14
C ASN A 618 22.03 11.42 7.24
N ASN A 619 20.80 11.78 7.54
CA ASN A 619 20.05 12.84 6.89
C ASN A 619 20.59 14.18 7.32
N GLU A 620 20.73 15.08 6.37
CA GLU A 620 21.15 16.48 6.58
C GLU A 620 20.33 17.20 7.65
N PHE A 621 19.11 16.73 7.95
CA PHE A 621 18.21 17.30 8.97
C PHE A 621 18.47 16.84 10.39
N GLY A 622 18.94 15.59 10.55
CA GLY A 622 19.15 15.04 11.88
C GLY A 622 20.59 15.13 12.35
N LYS A 623 21.51 15.49 11.46
CA LYS A 623 22.94 15.44 11.76
C LYS A 623 23.31 16.42 12.87
N GLU A 624 22.89 17.68 12.76
CA GLU A 624 23.15 18.70 13.78
C GLU A 624 22.46 18.40 15.10
N PHE A 625 21.20 18.03 15.08
CA PHE A 625 20.49 17.57 16.28
C PHE A 625 21.22 16.39 16.91
N HIS A 626 21.61 15.41 16.08
CA HIS A 626 22.27 14.20 16.57
C HIS A 626 23.67 14.49 17.14
N GLU A 627 24.46 15.30 16.46
CA GLU A 627 25.81 15.69 16.94
C GLU A 627 25.70 16.42 18.29
N ILE A 628 24.80 17.37 18.44
CA ILE A 628 24.60 18.07 19.69
C ILE A 628 24.10 17.12 20.79
N ILE A 629 23.13 16.25 20.48
CA ILE A 629 22.64 15.24 21.44
C ILE A 629 23.73 14.26 21.83
N LYS A 630 24.52 13.77 20.91
CA LYS A 630 25.61 12.82 21.15
C LYS A 630 26.70 13.38 22.05
N TYR A 631 27.07 14.64 21.84
CA TYR A 631 28.19 15.23 22.57
C TYR A 631 27.78 15.91 23.88
N LYS A 632 26.59 16.50 23.98
CA LYS A 632 26.17 17.29 25.14
C LYS A 632 25.12 16.64 26.04
N TYR A 633 24.28 15.74 25.51
CA TYR A 633 23.13 15.21 26.24
C TYR A 633 23.04 13.70 26.21
N LYS A 634 22.73 13.08 27.36
CA LYS A 634 22.46 11.64 27.45
C LYS A 634 21.05 11.33 26.95
N LYS A 635 20.85 10.20 26.26
CA LYS A 635 19.56 9.74 25.71
C LYS A 635 18.39 9.71 26.71
N ASN A 636 18.69 9.54 28.00
CA ASN A 636 17.68 9.48 29.08
C ASN A 636 16.98 10.83 29.37
N LYS A 637 17.48 11.97 28.85
CA LYS A 637 16.82 13.28 28.95
C LYS A 637 15.72 13.52 27.89
N ILE A 638 15.62 12.65 26.88
CA ILE A 638 14.58 12.77 25.83
C ILE A 638 13.29 12.10 26.33
N LYS A 639 12.20 12.85 26.34
CA LYS A 639 10.86 12.36 26.73
C LYS A 639 9.99 12.29 25.49
N CYS A 640 9.47 11.09 25.14
CA CYS A 640 8.61 10.88 23.98
C CYS A 640 7.20 10.46 24.38
N SER A 641 6.22 10.91 23.60
CA SER A 641 4.83 10.43 23.68
C SER A 641 4.77 8.94 23.35
N LYS A 642 3.79 8.25 23.94
CA LYS A 642 3.46 6.86 23.61
C LYS A 642 2.61 6.74 22.33
N ASN A 643 2.03 7.85 21.89
CA ASN A 643 1.16 7.89 20.71
C ASN A 643 1.93 8.35 19.48
N TYR A 644 1.40 8.03 18.31
CA TYR A 644 1.83 8.65 17.05
C TYR A 644 1.35 10.10 16.95
N ILE A 645 2.08 10.93 16.21
CA ILE A 645 1.83 12.39 16.06
C ILE A 645 0.37 12.67 15.69
N TYR A 646 -0.18 11.94 14.70
CA TYR A 646 -1.57 12.16 14.28
C TYR A 646 -2.59 11.95 15.38
N ARG A 647 -2.33 11.04 16.34
CA ARG A 647 -3.22 10.80 17.50
C ARG A 647 -3.12 11.91 18.53
N ASP A 648 -1.92 12.36 18.82
CA ASP A 648 -1.71 13.44 19.78
C ASP A 648 -2.33 14.74 19.26
N ILE A 649 -2.13 15.05 17.98
CA ILE A 649 -2.72 16.23 17.34
C ILE A 649 -4.25 16.10 17.24
N ALA A 650 -4.79 14.96 16.82
CA ALA A 650 -6.23 14.74 16.78
C ALA A 650 -6.87 14.87 18.18
N ASN A 651 -6.19 14.38 19.23
CA ASN A 651 -6.65 14.54 20.61
C ASN A 651 -6.61 16.00 21.07
N TYR A 652 -5.58 16.75 20.69
CA TYR A 652 -5.45 18.16 21.02
C TYR A 652 -6.58 19.00 20.42
N PHE A 653 -6.98 18.71 19.18
CA PHE A 653 -8.06 19.41 18.49
C PHE A 653 -9.45 18.82 18.79
N ARG A 654 -9.56 17.72 19.52
CA ARG A 654 -10.84 17.06 19.79
C ARG A 654 -11.88 18.00 20.35
N ASN A 655 -13.08 17.99 19.73
CA ASN A 655 -14.23 18.81 20.08
C ASN A 655 -13.99 20.34 19.99
N LYS A 656 -12.93 20.77 19.30
CA LYS A 656 -12.64 22.18 19.10
C LYS A 656 -13.13 22.66 17.73
N ILE A 657 -13.63 23.89 17.70
CA ILE A 657 -13.83 24.66 16.46
C ILE A 657 -12.67 25.63 16.38
N ILE A 658 -11.87 25.52 15.32
CA ILE A 658 -10.67 26.32 15.11
C ILE A 658 -10.96 27.32 14.00
N ASP A 659 -11.03 28.58 14.36
CA ASP A 659 -11.06 29.71 13.40
C ASP A 659 -9.61 30.13 13.12
N ILE A 660 -9.14 29.77 11.94
CA ILE A 660 -7.74 29.93 11.54
C ILE A 660 -7.33 31.41 11.61
N ASN A 661 -8.21 32.34 11.21
CA ASN A 661 -7.92 33.78 11.23
C ASN A 661 -7.72 34.35 12.64
N LYS A 662 -8.24 33.65 13.66
CA LYS A 662 -8.09 34.07 15.07
C LYS A 662 -6.91 33.39 15.76
N VAL A 663 -6.47 32.23 15.25
CA VAL A 663 -5.46 31.41 15.94
C VAL A 663 -4.06 31.65 15.37
N VAL A 664 -3.94 31.99 14.09
CA VAL A 664 -2.65 32.20 13.42
C VAL A 664 -2.63 33.57 12.76
N ASP A 665 -1.74 34.41 13.25
CA ASP A 665 -1.51 35.76 12.70
C ASP A 665 -0.32 35.74 11.73
N MET A 666 -0.61 35.69 10.44
CA MET A 666 0.41 35.71 9.37
C MET A 666 0.98 37.10 9.10
N THR A 667 0.42 38.16 9.71
CA THR A 667 1.01 39.52 9.61
C THR A 667 2.27 39.64 10.46
N LYS A 668 2.50 38.69 11.38
CA LYS A 668 3.70 38.60 12.22
C LYS A 668 4.46 37.29 11.87
N PRO A 669 5.20 37.30 10.76
CA PRO A 669 5.87 36.07 10.31
C PRO A 669 6.91 35.61 11.35
N ARG A 670 6.99 34.27 11.48
CA ARG A 670 8.00 33.59 12.32
C ARG A 670 9.32 33.43 11.59
N ILE A 671 9.25 33.49 10.26
CA ILE A 671 10.40 33.46 9.38
C ILE A 671 10.36 34.71 8.52
N GLU A 672 11.24 35.63 8.82
CA GLU A 672 11.42 36.89 8.09
C GLU A 672 12.57 36.71 7.08
N ILE A 673 12.28 36.96 5.82
CA ILE A 673 13.27 36.84 4.74
C ILE A 673 13.65 38.23 4.27
N ILE A 674 14.97 38.52 4.23
CA ILE A 674 15.56 39.75 3.70
C ILE A 674 16.36 39.38 2.46
N GLU A 675 15.95 39.85 1.30
CA GLU A 675 16.66 39.69 0.03
C GLU A 675 17.66 40.81 -0.20
N GLU A 676 18.91 40.51 -0.57
CA GLU A 676 19.97 41.41 -1.01
C GLU A 676 20.40 41.19 -2.42
#